data_82e35a2697067d4f0f58021ecf092f18
#
_entry.id   82e35a2697067d4f0f58021ecf092f18
#
_cell.length_a   1.000
_cell.length_b   1.000
_cell.length_c   1.000
_cell.angle_alpha   90.00
_cell.angle_beta   90.00
_cell.angle_gamma   90.00
#
_symmetry.space_group_name_H-M   'P 1'
#
loop_
_entity.id
_entity.type
_entity.pdbx_description
1 polymer ?
#
loop_
_entity_poly.entity_id
_entity_poly.type
_entity_poly.pdbx_seq_one_letter_code
_entity_poly.pdbx_strand_id
1 'polypeptide(L)'
;MKIRILRDTETVRYAAEELKKYLYMMDSDIEAEICCEGDGEITLGLLSDLKLDNSDVKDAMVDDVVDVKIDSLSGYIAGSNERSILFGVYKYLKSAGCRWVRPGDEGEYIPKKDMSRHSFAYRKKADYPFRGQAIEGAVSFEHVRDTILWLPKVDMNLFQIEQIVPYNYMSRWYLHTANTKLPHDDIPYEDYVRYAAELELIVKKCGLQLHGLGHAALNEAFGIRYKAPYMTYDIPEDAKDALALVQGERKLFNGHPMQTHLCMSQKWVRDRVVNWLIDYMKEKPYIDFMHFWLADAINNQCECEDCKKKTPSDWYVEMLNEIDARLTEEKIDSKIIFIMYVDTLWPPIIEKLNNPSRFIMTTACGSGKGYSDKRREGGIPKWERNNYSIVGGLDMALTFIDGWKPIFDGPRFVYEYMFYTGHYADPGYMTFARKVAKDMKELRVTGFDGIMSDQTQRCYFPTGLPVSVFGEFLFDTSLDTEEYIDKYMQDSFGEGWREAKEYLEKISASFDPEAMKQNTDVTAQDTGCVDVNSKKAGIIGNEALGDIIATVPDTVDKFAPVIEKYITLSDKCHRESWRILKYHGIYCKGISDVYYALSRGDQKGALDIFWKFADKLSEIEMEIHPYFDLCLFHQRTKQVIAGK
;
A
#
# COMPACT_ATOMS: atom_id res chain seq x y z
N MET A 1 16.81 32.68 12.15
CA MET A 1 17.76 31.86 11.34
C MET A 1 17.30 31.77 9.89
N LYS A 2 18.20 31.38 8.95
CA LYS A 2 17.84 31.18 7.54
C LYS A 2 18.00 29.74 7.14
N ILE A 3 16.96 29.21 6.47
CA ILE A 3 16.99 27.92 5.81
C ILE A 3 17.19 28.19 4.32
N ARG A 4 18.37 27.84 3.81
CA ARG A 4 18.69 28.04 2.40
C ARG A 4 18.30 26.81 1.58
N ILE A 5 17.57 27.02 0.49
CA ILE A 5 17.28 26.00 -0.50
C ILE A 5 18.12 26.24 -1.76
N LEU A 6 18.84 25.21 -2.24
CA LEU A 6 19.68 25.31 -3.43
C LEU A 6 18.89 25.09 -4.72
N ARG A 7 17.67 24.56 -4.62
CA ARG A 7 16.72 24.37 -5.70
C ARG A 7 15.35 24.86 -5.27
N ASP A 8 14.76 25.78 -6.01
CA ASP A 8 13.43 26.31 -5.75
C ASP A 8 12.37 25.46 -6.49
N THR A 9 12.21 24.23 -6.04
CA THR A 9 11.16 23.31 -6.51
C THR A 9 10.11 23.12 -5.42
N GLU A 10 8.92 22.64 -5.78
CA GLU A 10 7.82 22.45 -4.85
C GLU A 10 8.22 21.51 -3.69
N THR A 11 8.86 20.37 -3.99
CA THR A 11 9.29 19.40 -2.98
C THR A 11 10.34 19.94 -2.02
N VAL A 12 11.37 20.64 -2.53
CA VAL A 12 12.44 21.19 -1.68
C VAL A 12 11.90 22.35 -0.83
N ARG A 13 11.00 23.17 -1.40
CA ARG A 13 10.31 24.22 -0.64
C ARG A 13 9.45 23.62 0.46
N TYR A 14 8.68 22.55 0.16
CA TYR A 14 7.90 21.83 1.16
C TYR A 14 8.79 21.25 2.27
N ALA A 15 9.92 20.66 1.93
CA ALA A 15 10.88 20.17 2.92
C ALA A 15 11.39 21.28 3.86
N ALA A 16 11.66 22.48 3.31
CA ALA A 16 12.08 23.63 4.09
C ALA A 16 10.93 24.20 4.98
N GLU A 17 9.70 24.19 4.47
CA GLU A 17 8.51 24.58 5.24
C GLU A 17 8.24 23.61 6.41
N GLU A 18 8.37 22.31 6.18
CA GLU A 18 8.25 21.29 7.25
C GLU A 18 9.35 21.48 8.31
N LEU A 19 10.60 21.69 7.88
CA LEU A 19 11.69 21.97 8.82
C LEU A 19 11.40 23.20 9.66
N LYS A 20 11.01 24.32 9.01
CA LYS A 20 10.65 25.58 9.67
C LYS A 20 9.49 25.39 10.66
N LYS A 21 8.40 24.72 10.22
CA LYS A 21 7.21 24.44 11.04
C LYS A 21 7.57 23.70 12.33
N TYR A 22 8.29 22.59 12.21
CA TYR A 22 8.58 21.75 13.37
C TYR A 22 9.67 22.31 14.26
N LEU A 23 10.66 23.04 13.74
CA LEU A 23 11.61 23.77 14.57
C LEU A 23 10.91 24.80 15.45
N TYR A 24 10.00 25.60 14.89
CA TYR A 24 9.20 26.55 15.66
C TYR A 24 8.27 25.88 16.69
N MET A 25 7.68 24.73 16.32
CA MET A 25 6.85 23.96 17.26
C MET A 25 7.66 23.40 18.42
N MET A 26 8.94 23.02 18.22
CA MET A 26 9.83 22.52 19.27
C MET A 26 10.36 23.65 20.13
N ASP A 27 10.77 24.74 19.51
CA ASP A 27 11.43 25.90 20.11
C ASP A 27 10.89 27.19 19.49
N SER A 28 9.97 27.87 20.19
CA SER A 28 9.33 29.08 19.68
C SER A 28 10.25 30.29 19.51
N ASP A 29 11.49 30.21 20.06
CA ASP A 29 12.49 31.24 19.86
C ASP A 29 13.19 31.15 18.50
N ILE A 30 12.96 30.04 17.78
CA ILE A 30 13.48 29.82 16.43
C ILE A 30 12.51 30.38 15.40
N GLU A 31 12.77 31.62 14.96
CA GLU A 31 12.14 32.20 13.78
C GLU A 31 13.02 31.91 12.55
N ALA A 32 12.53 31.07 11.63
CA ALA A 32 13.25 30.70 10.41
C ALA A 32 12.65 31.38 9.17
N GLU A 33 13.53 31.88 8.30
CA GLU A 33 13.20 32.38 6.96
C GLU A 33 13.77 31.46 5.89
N ILE A 34 13.00 31.15 4.85
CA ILE A 34 13.44 30.35 3.71
C ILE A 34 14.00 31.31 2.63
N CYS A 35 15.23 31.05 2.16
CA CYS A 35 15.87 31.85 1.12
C CYS A 35 16.51 30.95 0.05
N CYS A 36 16.59 31.50 -1.19
CA CYS A 36 17.25 30.84 -2.32
C CYS A 36 18.67 31.37 -2.57
N GLU A 37 18.97 32.60 -2.07
CA GLU A 37 20.22 33.30 -2.28
C GLU A 37 20.89 33.66 -0.95
N GLY A 38 22.21 33.89 -1.00
CA GLY A 38 23.02 34.25 0.17
C GLY A 38 23.41 33.02 1.00
N ASP A 39 23.87 33.25 2.21
CA ASP A 39 24.23 32.20 3.16
C ASP A 39 23.01 31.85 4.04
N GLY A 40 22.90 30.59 4.41
CA GLY A 40 21.91 30.10 5.37
C GLY A 40 22.58 29.24 6.44
N GLU A 41 22.02 29.24 7.64
CA GLU A 41 22.52 28.40 8.73
C GLU A 41 22.30 26.91 8.41
N ILE A 42 21.13 26.55 7.88
CA ILE A 42 20.87 25.19 7.38
C ILE A 42 20.63 25.27 5.86
N THR A 43 21.37 24.45 5.11
CA THR A 43 21.25 24.39 3.66
C THR A 43 20.62 23.08 3.21
N LEU A 44 19.57 23.15 2.38
CA LEU A 44 18.90 22.02 1.75
C LEU A 44 19.28 21.95 0.27
N GLY A 45 19.72 20.79 -0.21
CA GLY A 45 20.09 20.60 -1.62
C GLY A 45 20.37 19.16 -1.98
N LEU A 46 20.63 18.90 -3.27
CA LEU A 46 21.09 17.58 -3.69
C LEU A 46 22.54 17.33 -3.26
N LEU A 47 22.93 16.07 -3.15
CA LEU A 47 24.32 15.66 -2.91
C LEU A 47 25.27 16.34 -3.91
N SER A 48 24.87 16.42 -5.19
CA SER A 48 25.63 17.08 -6.25
C SER A 48 25.76 18.60 -6.06
N ASP A 49 24.72 19.27 -5.58
CA ASP A 49 24.73 20.73 -5.35
C ASP A 49 25.72 21.10 -4.24
N LEU A 50 25.82 20.25 -3.23
CA LEU A 50 26.72 20.39 -2.08
C LEU A 50 28.09 19.73 -2.29
N LYS A 51 28.34 19.14 -3.48
CA LYS A 51 29.59 18.43 -3.84
C LYS A 51 29.93 17.31 -2.85
N LEU A 52 28.90 16.64 -2.33
CA LEU A 52 29.04 15.47 -1.47
C LEU A 52 29.19 14.20 -2.32
N ASP A 53 29.68 13.12 -1.68
CA ASP A 53 29.82 11.83 -2.33
C ASP A 53 28.44 11.31 -2.79
N ASN A 54 28.34 10.94 -4.06
CA ASN A 54 27.15 10.36 -4.69
C ASN A 54 27.45 9.07 -5.44
N SER A 55 28.59 8.44 -5.16
CA SER A 55 29.06 7.23 -5.85
C SER A 55 28.15 6.01 -5.67
N ASP A 56 27.34 6.00 -4.63
CA ASP A 56 26.34 4.97 -4.33
C ASP A 56 24.99 5.20 -5.03
N VAL A 57 24.78 6.34 -5.70
CA VAL A 57 23.57 6.64 -6.49
C VAL A 57 23.75 6.09 -7.91
N LYS A 58 23.00 5.05 -8.26
CA LYS A 58 23.02 4.48 -9.62
C LYS A 58 21.90 5.06 -10.49
N ASP A 59 20.73 5.24 -9.91
CA ASP A 59 19.55 5.84 -10.55
C ASP A 59 18.86 6.78 -9.54
N ALA A 60 19.01 8.09 -9.76
CA ALA A 60 18.42 9.09 -8.86
C ALA A 60 16.88 9.06 -8.83
N MET A 61 16.21 8.41 -9.81
CA MET A 61 14.76 8.27 -9.80
C MET A 61 14.29 7.33 -8.66
N VAL A 62 15.08 6.29 -8.35
CA VAL A 62 14.69 5.24 -7.39
C VAL A 62 15.60 5.13 -6.17
N ASP A 63 16.87 5.52 -6.28
CA ASP A 63 17.84 5.46 -5.17
C ASP A 63 17.65 6.62 -4.20
N ASP A 64 17.28 6.35 -2.97
CA ASP A 64 17.17 7.34 -1.91
C ASP A 64 18.39 7.28 -1.00
N VAL A 65 19.27 8.27 -1.14
CA VAL A 65 20.40 8.51 -0.24
C VAL A 65 20.15 9.79 0.54
N VAL A 66 20.22 9.68 1.85
CA VAL A 66 20.06 10.81 2.78
C VAL A 66 21.41 11.08 3.42
N ASP A 67 21.85 12.35 3.44
CA ASP A 67 23.05 12.80 4.13
C ASP A 67 22.75 14.08 4.91
N VAL A 68 22.81 13.99 6.22
CA VAL A 68 22.52 15.10 7.15
C VAL A 68 23.70 15.35 8.03
N LYS A 69 24.10 16.62 8.14
CA LYS A 69 25.12 17.05 9.09
C LYS A 69 24.75 18.42 9.61
N ILE A 70 24.19 18.46 10.81
CA ILE A 70 23.79 19.69 11.51
C ILE A 70 24.43 19.68 12.90
N ASP A 71 25.03 20.80 13.24
CA ASP A 71 25.55 21.08 14.58
C ASP A 71 25.02 22.44 15.05
N SER A 72 24.28 22.43 16.15
CA SER A 72 23.80 23.67 16.76
C SER A 72 23.07 24.60 15.76
N LEU A 73 22.12 24.04 15.01
CA LEU A 73 21.35 24.70 13.95
C LEU A 73 22.17 25.17 12.74
N SER A 74 23.38 24.69 12.53
CA SER A 74 24.21 25.02 11.37
C SER A 74 24.66 23.77 10.63
N GLY A 75 24.52 23.76 9.29
CA GLY A 75 24.95 22.62 8.48
C GLY A 75 24.09 22.39 7.24
N TYR A 76 23.88 21.12 6.89
CA TYR A 76 23.15 20.77 5.68
C TYR A 76 22.25 19.54 5.86
N ILE A 77 21.23 19.48 5.01
CA ILE A 77 20.42 18.31 4.72
C ILE A 77 20.51 18.07 3.20
N ALA A 78 21.05 16.93 2.81
CA ALA A 78 21.27 16.57 1.42
C ALA A 78 20.57 15.26 1.04
N GLY A 79 20.18 15.15 -0.23
CA GLY A 79 19.58 13.94 -0.78
C GLY A 79 20.07 13.61 -2.18
N SER A 80 19.94 12.34 -2.60
CA SER A 80 20.19 11.92 -3.99
C SER A 80 19.16 12.51 -4.96
N ASN A 81 17.97 12.81 -4.46
CA ASN A 81 16.84 13.42 -5.14
C ASN A 81 16.06 14.32 -4.16
N GLU A 82 15.04 15.02 -4.64
CA GLU A 82 14.32 16.00 -3.82
C GLU A 82 13.55 15.38 -2.65
N ARG A 83 12.94 14.18 -2.83
CA ARG A 83 12.27 13.47 -1.71
C ARG A 83 13.26 13.00 -0.65
N SER A 84 14.49 12.66 -1.02
CA SER A 84 15.53 12.29 -0.05
C SER A 84 15.94 13.46 0.83
N ILE A 85 15.84 14.71 0.33
CA ILE A 85 15.99 15.92 1.16
C ILE A 85 14.88 15.98 2.21
N LEU A 86 13.62 15.73 1.81
CA LEU A 86 12.48 15.69 2.74
C LEU A 86 12.65 14.56 3.79
N PHE A 87 13.11 13.37 3.38
CA PHE A 87 13.46 12.31 4.34
C PHE A 87 14.54 12.76 5.31
N GLY A 88 15.56 13.47 4.83
CA GLY A 88 16.61 14.05 5.66
C GLY A 88 16.09 15.02 6.72
N VAL A 89 15.11 15.85 6.34
CA VAL A 89 14.39 16.75 7.28
C VAL A 89 13.73 15.92 8.37
N TYR A 90 12.97 14.88 8.02
CA TYR A 90 12.31 14.05 9.02
C TYR A 90 13.30 13.21 9.86
N LYS A 91 14.41 12.74 9.29
CA LYS A 91 15.47 12.07 10.08
C LYS A 91 16.06 13.02 11.12
N TYR A 92 16.35 14.28 10.75
CA TYR A 92 16.82 15.30 11.69
C TYR A 92 15.81 15.57 12.80
N LEU A 93 14.55 15.79 12.45
CA LEU A 93 13.47 16.02 13.42
C LEU A 93 13.23 14.81 14.33
N LYS A 94 13.27 13.60 13.78
CA LYS A 94 13.18 12.35 14.57
C LYS A 94 14.34 12.23 15.57
N SER A 95 15.55 12.62 15.18
CA SER A 95 16.70 12.62 16.09
C SER A 95 16.53 13.58 17.26
N ALA A 96 15.76 14.64 17.04
CA ALA A 96 15.40 15.62 18.07
C ALA A 96 14.20 15.18 18.94
N GLY A 97 13.50 14.13 18.57
CA GLY A 97 12.40 13.53 19.34
C GLY A 97 11.01 13.68 18.72
N CYS A 98 10.88 14.33 17.54
CA CYS A 98 9.60 14.36 16.83
C CYS A 98 9.19 12.96 16.37
N ARG A 99 7.89 12.67 16.40
CA ARG A 99 7.32 11.40 15.92
C ARG A 99 5.99 11.62 15.22
N TRP A 100 5.73 10.78 14.24
CA TRP A 100 4.48 10.72 13.48
C TRP A 100 4.00 9.27 13.48
N VAL A 101 3.28 8.92 14.54
CA VAL A 101 2.94 7.52 14.83
C VAL A 101 1.77 6.99 14.00
N ARG A 102 1.04 7.88 13.32
CA ARG A 102 -0.05 7.57 12.38
C ARG A 102 -0.38 8.78 11.51
N PRO A 103 -1.13 8.64 10.41
CA PRO A 103 -1.58 9.75 9.61
C PRO A 103 -2.42 10.78 10.39
N GLY A 104 -2.37 12.04 9.93
CA GLY A 104 -3.11 13.17 10.49
C GLY A 104 -2.45 13.81 11.71
N ASP A 105 -2.93 14.99 12.07
CA ASP A 105 -2.35 15.84 13.12
C ASP A 105 -2.42 15.21 14.52
N GLU A 106 -3.40 14.33 14.75
CA GLU A 106 -3.54 13.59 16.01
C GLU A 106 -2.43 12.51 16.19
N GLY A 107 -1.68 12.21 15.12
CA GLY A 107 -0.55 11.30 15.14
C GLY A 107 0.80 11.97 15.36
N GLU A 108 0.85 13.31 15.54
CA GLU A 108 2.09 14.07 15.68
C GLU A 108 2.47 14.29 17.14
N TYR A 109 3.60 13.74 17.58
CA TYR A 109 4.26 14.08 18.83
C TYR A 109 5.46 14.98 18.58
N ILE A 110 5.40 16.23 19.05
CA ILE A 110 6.43 17.25 18.86
C ILE A 110 6.89 17.76 20.24
N PRO A 111 8.03 17.26 20.75
CA PRO A 111 8.50 17.65 22.07
C PRO A 111 9.01 19.09 22.10
N LYS A 112 8.85 19.78 23.22
CA LYS A 112 9.54 21.04 23.48
C LYS A 112 11.02 20.75 23.78
N LYS A 113 11.91 21.39 23.02
CA LYS A 113 13.36 21.13 23.11
C LYS A 113 14.16 22.32 22.61
N ASP A 114 15.16 22.73 23.37
CA ASP A 114 16.19 23.66 22.90
C ASP A 114 17.02 23.02 21.79
N MET A 115 16.84 23.51 20.58
CA MET A 115 17.52 23.03 19.39
C MET A 115 18.91 23.63 19.16
N SER A 116 19.27 24.69 19.92
CA SER A 116 20.57 25.35 19.78
C SER A 116 21.77 24.48 20.15
N ARG A 117 21.53 23.36 20.83
CA ARG A 117 22.55 22.40 21.27
C ARG A 117 22.37 21.00 20.66
N HIS A 118 21.43 20.88 19.70
CA HIS A 118 21.18 19.59 19.06
C HIS A 118 22.09 19.39 17.88
N SER A 119 22.88 18.31 17.88
CA SER A 119 23.77 17.91 16.80
C SER A 119 23.35 16.56 16.25
N PHE A 120 23.35 16.42 14.94
CA PHE A 120 22.99 15.17 14.25
C PHE A 120 23.82 14.99 12.99
N ALA A 121 24.41 13.81 12.82
CA ALA A 121 25.07 13.39 11.60
C ALA A 121 24.53 12.00 11.19
N TYR A 122 24.10 11.88 9.96
CA TYR A 122 23.47 10.67 9.44
C TYR A 122 23.71 10.55 7.94
N ARG A 123 24.16 9.38 7.48
CA ARG A 123 24.19 9.05 6.05
C ARG A 123 23.71 7.61 5.86
N LYS A 124 22.74 7.44 4.97
CA LYS A 124 22.19 6.12 4.62
C LYS A 124 21.62 6.16 3.21
N LYS A 125 21.90 5.11 2.42
CA LYS A 125 21.12 4.73 1.25
C LYS A 125 20.02 3.77 1.70
N ALA A 126 18.80 3.97 1.24
CA ALA A 126 17.71 3.04 1.50
C ALA A 126 18.05 1.64 0.98
N ASP A 127 17.71 0.62 1.77
CA ASP A 127 18.00 -0.77 1.41
C ASP A 127 17.18 -1.26 0.22
N TYR A 128 15.95 -0.75 0.06
CA TYR A 128 15.07 -1.05 -1.06
C TYR A 128 14.62 0.22 -1.78
N PRO A 129 14.71 0.28 -3.13
CA PRO A 129 14.30 1.45 -3.92
C PRO A 129 12.78 1.63 -4.03
N PHE A 130 11.96 0.56 -3.87
CA PHE A 130 10.50 0.65 -3.94
C PHE A 130 9.87 0.36 -2.57
N ARG A 131 9.22 1.37 -1.97
CA ARG A 131 8.68 1.33 -0.62
C ARG A 131 7.41 2.16 -0.55
N GLY A 132 6.24 1.53 -0.59
CA GLY A 132 5.01 2.30 -0.49
C GLY A 132 3.74 1.48 -0.64
N GLN A 133 2.66 2.16 -0.99
CA GLN A 133 1.34 1.54 -0.95
C GLN A 133 0.35 2.14 -1.95
N ALA A 134 -0.70 1.37 -2.23
CA ALA A 134 -1.96 1.81 -2.80
C ALA A 134 -3.08 1.66 -1.76
N ILE A 135 -3.97 2.63 -1.67
CA ILE A 135 -5.12 2.58 -0.75
C ILE A 135 -6.38 2.26 -1.55
N GLU A 136 -7.08 1.20 -1.13
CA GLU A 136 -8.30 0.73 -1.79
C GLU A 136 -9.47 0.45 -0.84
N GLY A 137 -9.41 0.91 0.38
CA GLY A 137 -10.50 0.76 1.35
C GLY A 137 -11.69 1.69 1.09
N ALA A 138 -12.66 1.69 2.00
CA ALA A 138 -13.70 2.70 2.05
C ALA A 138 -13.09 4.00 2.59
N VAL A 139 -12.59 4.87 1.72
CA VAL A 139 -11.77 6.03 2.10
C VAL A 139 -12.35 7.36 1.61
N SER A 140 -12.19 8.42 2.41
CA SER A 140 -12.43 9.80 1.98
C SER A 140 -11.19 10.40 1.33
N PHE A 141 -11.36 11.57 0.71
CA PHE A 141 -10.25 12.40 0.24
C PHE A 141 -9.24 12.68 1.37
N GLU A 142 -9.72 13.04 2.56
CA GLU A 142 -8.90 13.37 3.72
C GLU A 142 -8.09 12.17 4.21
N HIS A 143 -8.69 10.98 4.26
CA HIS A 143 -7.99 9.76 4.65
C HIS A 143 -6.78 9.49 3.73
N VAL A 144 -6.97 9.63 2.42
CA VAL A 144 -5.91 9.39 1.44
C VAL A 144 -4.86 10.51 1.50
N ARG A 145 -5.29 11.78 1.56
CA ARG A 145 -4.41 12.94 1.71
C ARG A 145 -3.49 12.81 2.93
N ASP A 146 -4.06 12.53 4.09
CA ASP A 146 -3.31 12.45 5.34
C ASP A 146 -2.34 11.28 5.34
N THR A 147 -2.72 10.17 4.69
CA THR A 147 -1.81 9.06 4.47
C THR A 147 -0.65 9.46 3.56
N ILE A 148 -0.89 10.09 2.40
CA ILE A 148 0.17 10.52 1.48
C ILE A 148 1.16 11.47 2.21
N LEU A 149 0.66 12.44 2.97
CA LEU A 149 1.49 13.37 3.75
C LEU A 149 2.28 12.68 4.87
N TRP A 150 1.84 11.51 5.31
CA TRP A 150 2.52 10.73 6.34
C TRP A 150 3.60 9.78 5.78
N LEU A 151 3.46 9.31 4.53
CA LEU A 151 4.41 8.35 3.94
C LEU A 151 5.88 8.76 4.06
N PRO A 152 6.29 10.01 3.73
CA PRO A 152 7.69 10.42 3.88
C PRO A 152 8.19 10.40 5.33
N LYS A 153 7.28 10.56 6.28
CA LYS A 153 7.58 10.54 7.73
C LYS A 153 7.92 9.14 8.23
N VAL A 154 7.59 8.10 7.48
CA VAL A 154 7.91 6.69 7.75
C VAL A 154 8.72 6.06 6.60
N ASP A 155 9.48 6.89 5.90
CA ASP A 155 10.48 6.48 4.89
C ASP A 155 9.91 5.76 3.65
N MET A 156 8.61 5.87 3.38
CA MET A 156 8.01 5.40 2.13
C MET A 156 8.21 6.43 1.01
N ASN A 157 8.44 5.95 -0.21
CA ASN A 157 8.83 6.80 -1.33
C ASN A 157 7.91 6.73 -2.55
N LEU A 158 6.87 5.89 -2.52
CA LEU A 158 5.94 5.76 -3.63
C LEU A 158 4.49 5.68 -3.15
N PHE A 159 3.58 6.12 -4.03
CA PHE A 159 2.15 5.96 -3.86
C PHE A 159 1.49 5.67 -5.20
N GLN A 160 0.58 4.70 -5.23
CA GLN A 160 -0.23 4.41 -6.40
C GLN A 160 -1.67 4.87 -6.18
N ILE A 161 -2.20 5.58 -7.18
CA ILE A 161 -3.62 5.74 -7.35
C ILE A 161 -4.02 4.76 -8.45
N GLU A 162 -4.57 3.63 -8.03
CA GLU A 162 -5.06 2.63 -8.96
C GLU A 162 -6.35 3.12 -9.60
N GLN A 163 -6.54 2.76 -10.87
CA GLN A 163 -7.58 3.28 -11.74
C GLN A 163 -7.41 4.79 -12.02
N ILE A 164 -8.14 5.30 -12.98
CA ILE A 164 -8.11 6.73 -13.33
C ILE A 164 -8.83 7.57 -12.29
N VAL A 165 -9.93 7.02 -11.75
CA VAL A 165 -10.73 7.64 -10.70
C VAL A 165 -11.05 6.58 -9.65
N PRO A 166 -10.65 6.75 -8.40
CA PRO A 166 -10.85 5.77 -7.32
C PRO A 166 -12.29 5.77 -6.79
N TYR A 167 -13.29 5.86 -7.71
CA TYR A 167 -14.71 5.93 -7.38
C TYR A 167 -15.17 4.72 -6.57
N ASN A 168 -14.76 3.49 -6.96
CA ASN A 168 -15.16 2.26 -6.28
C ASN A 168 -14.80 2.28 -4.79
N TYR A 169 -13.66 2.87 -4.44
CA TYR A 169 -13.17 2.92 -3.06
C TYR A 169 -13.79 4.08 -2.28
N MET A 170 -13.73 5.27 -2.83
CA MET A 170 -14.22 6.47 -2.15
C MET A 170 -15.75 6.46 -1.98
N SER A 171 -16.50 5.97 -2.98
CA SER A 171 -17.96 5.91 -2.86
C SER A 171 -18.44 5.01 -1.72
N ARG A 172 -17.68 3.99 -1.36
CA ARG A 172 -18.04 3.13 -0.19
C ARG A 172 -18.03 3.94 1.11
N TRP A 173 -17.12 4.90 1.25
CA TRP A 173 -17.09 5.81 2.39
C TRP A 173 -18.24 6.81 2.32
N TYR A 174 -18.34 7.60 1.26
CA TYR A 174 -19.34 8.67 1.17
C TYR A 174 -20.78 8.15 1.15
N LEU A 175 -21.03 6.96 0.64
CA LEU A 175 -22.33 6.29 0.72
C LEU A 175 -22.52 5.52 2.05
N HIS A 176 -21.59 5.56 2.96
CA HIS A 176 -21.63 4.86 4.25
C HIS A 176 -22.14 3.41 4.15
N THR A 177 -21.61 2.66 3.16
CA THR A 177 -22.15 1.33 2.78
C THR A 177 -22.15 0.30 3.91
N ALA A 178 -21.33 0.49 4.94
CA ALA A 178 -21.25 -0.35 6.13
C ALA A 178 -22.03 0.23 7.34
N ASN A 179 -22.46 1.48 7.30
CA ASN A 179 -23.12 2.17 8.42
C ASN A 179 -24.41 2.87 7.99
N THR A 180 -25.51 2.13 8.02
CA THR A 180 -26.83 2.66 7.63
C THR A 180 -27.42 3.69 8.62
N LYS A 181 -26.72 4.00 9.73
CA LYS A 181 -27.12 5.05 10.68
C LYS A 181 -26.73 6.46 10.20
N LEU A 182 -25.74 6.54 9.28
CA LEU A 182 -25.28 7.79 8.70
C LEU A 182 -26.04 8.08 7.38
N PRO A 183 -26.34 9.33 7.09
CA PRO A 183 -26.88 9.72 5.79
C PRO A 183 -25.82 9.55 4.70
N HIS A 184 -26.26 9.28 3.47
CA HIS A 184 -25.35 9.27 2.32
C HIS A 184 -24.87 10.69 2.01
N ASP A 185 -23.59 10.82 1.69
CA ASP A 185 -23.03 12.03 1.08
C ASP A 185 -23.09 11.83 -0.44
N ASP A 186 -24.03 12.49 -1.09
CA ASP A 186 -24.24 12.39 -2.54
C ASP A 186 -23.15 13.21 -3.28
N ILE A 187 -21.94 12.65 -3.39
CA ILE A 187 -20.81 13.27 -4.07
C ILE A 187 -20.94 13.04 -5.60
N PRO A 188 -20.99 14.11 -6.42
CA PRO A 188 -20.95 13.98 -7.88
C PRO A 188 -19.68 13.27 -8.39
N TYR A 189 -19.80 12.53 -9.50
CA TYR A 189 -18.65 11.81 -10.07
C TYR A 189 -17.48 12.74 -10.42
N GLU A 190 -17.76 13.96 -10.84
CA GLU A 190 -16.78 15.00 -11.17
C GLU A 190 -15.92 15.40 -9.96
N ASP A 191 -16.45 15.30 -8.75
CA ASP A 191 -15.68 15.56 -7.52
C ASP A 191 -14.66 14.44 -7.27
N TYR A 192 -14.99 13.17 -7.55
CA TYR A 192 -13.99 12.09 -7.47
C TYR A 192 -12.86 12.27 -8.50
N VAL A 193 -13.17 12.78 -9.69
CA VAL A 193 -12.15 13.13 -10.69
C VAL A 193 -11.24 14.24 -10.16
N ARG A 194 -11.81 15.28 -9.55
CA ARG A 194 -11.06 16.37 -8.92
C ARG A 194 -10.22 15.86 -7.74
N TYR A 195 -10.76 15.03 -6.88
CA TYR A 195 -10.04 14.43 -5.75
C TYR A 195 -8.83 13.61 -6.22
N ALA A 196 -8.99 12.79 -7.26
CA ALA A 196 -7.86 12.05 -7.83
C ALA A 196 -6.75 13.00 -8.29
N ALA A 197 -7.08 14.05 -9.04
CA ALA A 197 -6.09 15.02 -9.52
C ALA A 197 -5.40 15.79 -8.37
N GLU A 198 -6.14 16.20 -7.34
CA GLU A 198 -5.57 16.86 -6.17
C GLU A 198 -4.63 15.94 -5.38
N LEU A 199 -5.00 14.65 -5.22
CA LEU A 199 -4.15 13.66 -4.56
C LEU A 199 -2.85 13.41 -5.33
N GLU A 200 -2.90 13.32 -6.66
CA GLU A 200 -1.71 13.23 -7.52
C GLU A 200 -0.75 14.40 -7.27
N LEU A 201 -1.27 15.63 -7.17
CA LEU A 201 -0.44 16.81 -6.87
C LEU A 201 0.16 16.76 -5.46
N ILE A 202 -0.55 16.22 -4.47
CA ILE A 202 -0.01 16.06 -3.11
C ILE A 202 1.12 15.01 -3.10
N VAL A 203 1.00 13.92 -3.86
CA VAL A 203 2.09 12.95 -4.05
C VAL A 203 3.33 13.65 -4.62
N LYS A 204 3.16 14.47 -5.66
CA LYS A 204 4.27 15.22 -6.28
C LYS A 204 4.86 16.27 -5.37
N LYS A 205 4.04 17.01 -4.60
CA LYS A 205 4.51 17.94 -3.57
C LYS A 205 5.45 17.27 -2.56
N CYS A 206 5.16 16.05 -2.15
CA CYS A 206 6.02 15.25 -1.27
C CYS A 206 7.24 14.64 -1.99
N GLY A 207 7.39 14.86 -3.29
CA GLY A 207 8.43 14.25 -4.11
C GLY A 207 8.34 12.73 -4.24
N LEU A 208 7.23 12.13 -3.83
CA LEU A 208 7.01 10.69 -3.93
C LEU A 208 6.90 10.26 -5.40
N GLN A 209 7.32 9.04 -5.67
CA GLN A 209 7.07 8.40 -6.96
C GLN A 209 5.56 8.22 -7.12
N LEU A 210 4.99 8.88 -8.11
CA LEU A 210 3.60 8.70 -8.46
C LEU A 210 3.48 7.54 -9.45
N HIS A 211 2.83 6.48 -9.01
CA HIS A 211 2.45 5.33 -9.81
C HIS A 211 1.00 5.50 -10.26
N GLY A 212 0.74 5.36 -11.54
CA GLY A 212 -0.60 5.55 -12.11
C GLY A 212 -1.10 4.37 -12.92
N LEU A 213 -2.41 4.29 -13.08
CA LEU A 213 -3.12 3.29 -13.85
C LEU A 213 -3.09 1.90 -13.21
N GLY A 214 -3.07 0.84 -13.99
CA GLY A 214 -3.17 -0.56 -13.61
C GLY A 214 -3.95 -1.34 -14.68
N HIS A 215 -5.07 -1.95 -14.31
CA HIS A 215 -5.91 -2.75 -15.21
C HIS A 215 -6.82 -1.95 -16.15
N ALA A 216 -6.85 -0.62 -16.08
CA ALA A 216 -7.89 0.19 -16.74
C ALA A 216 -7.67 0.40 -18.24
N ALA A 217 -6.44 0.38 -18.77
CA ALA A 217 -6.12 0.80 -20.12
C ALA A 217 -6.92 0.07 -21.23
N LEU A 218 -7.17 -1.23 -21.06
CA LEU A 218 -7.86 -2.03 -22.07
C LEU A 218 -9.30 -1.58 -22.30
N ASN A 219 -10.04 -1.33 -21.23
CA ASN A 219 -11.44 -0.95 -21.33
C ASN A 219 -11.63 0.56 -21.56
N GLU A 220 -10.78 1.40 -20.97
CA GLU A 220 -10.84 2.85 -21.17
C GLU A 220 -10.57 3.27 -22.63
N ALA A 221 -9.64 2.62 -23.31
CA ALA A 221 -9.35 2.85 -24.72
C ALA A 221 -10.58 2.65 -25.62
N PHE A 222 -11.57 1.91 -25.16
CA PHE A 222 -12.84 1.66 -25.89
C PHE A 222 -14.04 2.39 -25.27
N GLY A 223 -13.81 3.33 -24.35
CA GLY A 223 -14.87 4.13 -23.72
C GLY A 223 -15.72 3.35 -22.71
N ILE A 224 -15.27 2.15 -22.31
CA ILE A 224 -15.95 1.33 -21.30
C ILE A 224 -15.37 1.68 -19.93
N ARG A 225 -15.87 2.76 -19.33
CA ARG A 225 -15.35 3.29 -18.06
C ARG A 225 -15.81 2.47 -16.88
N TYR A 226 -14.87 1.82 -16.24
CA TYR A 226 -15.15 1.13 -14.98
C TYR A 226 -15.37 2.12 -13.83
N LYS A 227 -16.45 1.94 -13.07
CA LYS A 227 -16.74 2.74 -11.87
C LYS A 227 -16.82 1.85 -10.62
N ALA A 228 -17.65 0.82 -10.63
CA ALA A 228 -17.82 -0.07 -9.49
C ALA A 228 -18.33 -1.47 -9.95
N PRO A 229 -18.03 -2.55 -9.19
CA PRO A 229 -18.36 -3.92 -9.61
C PRO A 229 -19.86 -4.23 -9.67
N TYR A 230 -20.70 -3.44 -9.00
CA TYR A 230 -22.16 -3.62 -8.97
C TYR A 230 -22.91 -2.85 -10.08
N MET A 231 -22.18 -2.13 -10.94
CA MET A 231 -22.79 -1.36 -12.04
C MET A 231 -22.91 -2.20 -13.29
N THR A 232 -23.87 -1.85 -14.14
CA THR A 232 -23.99 -2.38 -15.51
C THR A 232 -23.27 -1.48 -16.47
N TYR A 233 -22.65 -2.07 -17.48
CA TYR A 233 -21.83 -1.35 -18.46
C TYR A 233 -22.35 -1.59 -19.87
N ASP A 234 -22.59 -0.52 -20.60
CA ASP A 234 -22.89 -0.58 -22.01
C ASP A 234 -21.59 -0.71 -22.83
N ILE A 235 -21.63 -1.57 -23.84
CA ILE A 235 -20.51 -1.75 -24.75
C ILE A 235 -20.78 -0.87 -25.99
N PRO A 236 -19.93 0.15 -26.26
CA PRO A 236 -20.04 0.90 -27.52
C PRO A 236 -20.00 -0.01 -28.74
N GLU A 237 -20.76 0.33 -29.80
CA GLU A 237 -20.90 -0.53 -30.97
C GLU A 237 -19.55 -0.83 -31.64
N ASP A 238 -18.67 0.18 -31.70
CA ASP A 238 -17.32 0.07 -32.26
C ASP A 238 -16.33 -0.71 -31.37
N ALA A 239 -16.71 -1.01 -30.12
CA ALA A 239 -15.91 -1.80 -29.19
C ALA A 239 -16.23 -3.30 -29.22
N LYS A 240 -17.39 -3.70 -29.77
CA LYS A 240 -17.84 -5.11 -29.73
C LYS A 240 -16.86 -6.07 -30.40
N ASP A 241 -16.34 -5.69 -31.56
CA ASP A 241 -15.39 -6.52 -32.32
C ASP A 241 -13.99 -6.56 -31.69
N ALA A 242 -13.69 -5.59 -30.83
CA ALA A 242 -12.43 -5.55 -30.09
C ALA A 242 -12.38 -6.55 -28.92
N LEU A 243 -13.53 -6.93 -28.35
CA LEU A 243 -13.57 -7.82 -27.20
C LEU A 243 -13.05 -9.21 -27.53
N ALA A 244 -12.47 -9.89 -26.55
CA ALA A 244 -12.05 -11.26 -26.66
C ALA A 244 -13.21 -12.18 -27.03
N LEU A 245 -12.99 -13.11 -27.97
CA LEU A 245 -13.90 -14.21 -28.25
C LEU A 245 -13.68 -15.30 -27.20
N VAL A 246 -14.60 -15.45 -26.27
CA VAL A 246 -14.52 -16.46 -25.20
C VAL A 246 -15.78 -17.30 -25.23
N GLN A 247 -15.63 -18.63 -25.29
CA GLN A 247 -16.75 -19.56 -25.40
C GLN A 247 -17.73 -19.23 -26.57
N GLY A 248 -17.19 -18.75 -27.67
CA GLY A 248 -17.96 -18.43 -28.87
C GLY A 248 -18.65 -17.04 -28.88
N GLU A 249 -18.47 -16.22 -27.85
CA GLU A 249 -19.11 -14.91 -27.73
C GLU A 249 -18.09 -13.80 -27.46
N ARG A 250 -18.38 -12.57 -27.97
CA ARG A 250 -17.68 -11.33 -27.65
C ARG A 250 -18.55 -10.49 -26.74
N LYS A 251 -18.25 -10.52 -25.45
CA LYS A 251 -19.00 -9.78 -24.40
C LYS A 251 -18.10 -9.44 -23.24
N LEU A 252 -18.57 -8.61 -22.31
CA LEU A 252 -17.85 -8.41 -21.05
C LEU A 252 -17.76 -9.73 -20.29
N PHE A 253 -16.55 -10.11 -19.94
CA PHE A 253 -16.30 -11.31 -19.12
C PHE A 253 -16.89 -11.10 -17.73
N ASN A 254 -17.75 -11.99 -17.29
CA ASN A 254 -18.56 -11.87 -16.06
C ASN A 254 -19.34 -10.53 -15.94
N GLY A 255 -19.59 -9.84 -17.05
CA GLY A 255 -20.20 -8.50 -17.04
C GLY A 255 -19.28 -7.38 -16.52
N HIS A 256 -17.98 -7.66 -16.34
CA HIS A 256 -17.05 -6.78 -15.66
C HIS A 256 -15.97 -6.23 -16.62
N PRO A 257 -15.88 -4.90 -16.84
CA PRO A 257 -14.91 -4.31 -17.77
C PRO A 257 -13.46 -4.70 -17.48
N MET A 258 -13.00 -4.54 -16.23
CA MET A 258 -11.60 -4.83 -15.87
C MET A 258 -11.22 -6.31 -16.01
N GLN A 259 -12.21 -7.23 -15.95
CA GLN A 259 -11.99 -8.66 -16.18
C GLN A 259 -12.01 -9.04 -17.66
N THR A 260 -12.32 -8.09 -18.55
CA THR A 260 -12.55 -8.36 -19.96
C THR A 260 -11.29 -8.12 -20.79
N HIS A 261 -10.83 -9.17 -21.44
CA HIS A 261 -9.71 -9.11 -22.39
C HIS A 261 -10.16 -8.64 -23.78
N LEU A 262 -9.18 -8.27 -24.60
CA LEU A 262 -9.39 -7.84 -25.98
C LEU A 262 -8.85 -8.88 -26.97
N CYS A 263 -9.22 -8.75 -28.24
CA CYS A 263 -8.71 -9.56 -29.34
C CYS A 263 -7.34 -9.04 -29.79
N MET A 264 -6.27 -9.46 -29.12
CA MET A 264 -4.92 -8.93 -29.29
C MET A 264 -4.28 -9.21 -30.66
N SER A 265 -4.77 -10.17 -31.44
CA SER A 265 -4.31 -10.41 -32.80
C SER A 265 -4.73 -9.32 -33.78
N GLN A 266 -5.74 -8.52 -33.45
CA GLN A 266 -6.18 -7.41 -34.27
C GLN A 266 -5.29 -6.19 -34.03
N LYS A 267 -4.49 -5.79 -35.05
CA LYS A 267 -3.57 -4.66 -34.87
C LYS A 267 -4.29 -3.36 -34.52
N TRP A 268 -5.46 -3.08 -35.12
CA TRP A 268 -6.20 -1.86 -34.80
C TRP A 268 -6.66 -1.79 -33.32
N VAL A 269 -6.89 -2.95 -32.68
CA VAL A 269 -7.23 -3.03 -31.25
C VAL A 269 -6.03 -2.61 -30.42
N ARG A 270 -4.85 -3.17 -30.70
CA ARG A 270 -3.61 -2.81 -30.00
C ARG A 270 -3.25 -1.35 -30.24
N ASP A 271 -3.33 -0.88 -31.51
CA ASP A 271 -3.07 0.53 -31.86
C ASP A 271 -3.97 1.48 -31.05
N ARG A 272 -5.25 1.15 -30.89
CA ARG A 272 -6.19 1.97 -30.11
C ARG A 272 -5.81 2.03 -28.62
N VAL A 273 -5.44 0.91 -28.02
CA VAL A 273 -4.97 0.86 -26.63
C VAL A 273 -3.66 1.63 -26.45
N VAL A 274 -2.69 1.41 -27.33
CA VAL A 274 -1.39 2.10 -27.28
C VAL A 274 -1.57 3.61 -27.47
N ASN A 275 -2.35 4.05 -28.46
CA ASN A 275 -2.60 5.48 -28.67
C ASN A 275 -3.29 6.13 -27.47
N TRP A 276 -4.32 5.47 -26.92
CA TRP A 276 -5.00 5.95 -25.72
C TRP A 276 -4.02 6.11 -24.55
N LEU A 277 -3.15 5.12 -24.30
CA LEU A 277 -2.15 5.18 -23.24
C LEU A 277 -1.16 6.33 -23.43
N ILE A 278 -0.67 6.53 -24.65
CA ILE A 278 0.23 7.64 -24.99
C ILE A 278 -0.45 9.00 -24.76
N ASP A 279 -1.70 9.15 -25.20
CA ASP A 279 -2.45 10.38 -25.00
C ASP A 279 -2.69 10.64 -23.49
N TYR A 280 -3.03 9.62 -22.73
CA TYR A 280 -3.17 9.70 -21.26
C TYR A 280 -1.86 10.14 -20.59
N MET A 281 -0.71 9.57 -21.02
CA MET A 281 0.60 9.97 -20.49
C MET A 281 1.00 11.41 -20.87
N LYS A 282 0.57 11.90 -22.04
CA LYS A 282 0.76 13.31 -22.43
C LYS A 282 -0.10 14.26 -21.60
N GLU A 283 -1.31 13.86 -21.24
CA GLU A 283 -2.19 14.64 -20.36
C GLU A 283 -1.67 14.69 -18.91
N LYS A 284 -0.97 13.63 -18.46
CA LYS A 284 -0.43 13.49 -17.11
C LYS A 284 1.09 13.25 -17.09
N PRO A 285 1.90 14.21 -17.58
CA PRO A 285 3.34 14.03 -17.74
C PRO A 285 4.10 13.96 -16.39
N TYR A 286 3.43 14.18 -15.28
CA TYR A 286 3.97 14.13 -13.93
C TYR A 286 3.86 12.73 -13.28
N ILE A 287 3.23 11.75 -13.93
CA ILE A 287 3.25 10.35 -13.48
C ILE A 287 4.64 9.77 -13.78
N ASP A 288 5.33 9.34 -12.73
CA ASP A 288 6.71 8.84 -12.84
C ASP A 288 6.75 7.41 -13.40
N PHE A 289 5.81 6.56 -12.96
CA PHE A 289 5.73 5.15 -13.34
C PHE A 289 4.32 4.79 -13.80
N MET A 290 4.21 4.36 -15.06
CA MET A 290 2.93 3.98 -15.64
C MET A 290 2.75 2.46 -15.60
N HIS A 291 1.77 1.99 -14.84
CA HIS A 291 1.41 0.59 -14.81
C HIS A 291 0.52 0.27 -16.02
N PHE A 292 0.98 -0.65 -16.85
CA PHE A 292 0.21 -1.19 -17.95
C PHE A 292 -0.04 -2.66 -17.72
N TRP A 293 -1.24 -3.01 -17.28
CA TRP A 293 -1.65 -4.36 -16.95
C TRP A 293 -2.78 -4.82 -17.87
N LEU A 294 -2.82 -6.12 -18.12
CA LEU A 294 -3.92 -6.74 -18.87
C LEU A 294 -5.15 -6.93 -17.97
N ALA A 295 -6.17 -7.66 -18.46
CA ALA A 295 -7.41 -7.86 -17.72
C ALA A 295 -7.20 -8.63 -16.40
N ASP A 296 -7.95 -8.25 -15.36
CA ASP A 296 -7.90 -8.81 -14.01
C ASP A 296 -8.79 -10.06 -13.89
N ALA A 297 -8.50 -11.09 -14.65
CA ALA A 297 -9.18 -12.38 -14.52
C ALA A 297 -8.37 -13.50 -15.19
N ILE A 298 -8.74 -14.74 -14.87
CA ILE A 298 -8.22 -15.95 -15.51
C ILE A 298 -9.22 -16.48 -16.54
N ASN A 299 -8.70 -17.27 -17.48
CA ASN A 299 -9.53 -17.99 -18.45
C ASN A 299 -10.42 -17.07 -19.32
N ASN A 300 -9.96 -15.86 -19.61
CA ASN A 300 -10.64 -14.82 -20.37
C ASN A 300 -9.95 -14.46 -21.70
N GLN A 301 -9.01 -15.29 -22.14
CA GLN A 301 -8.20 -15.05 -23.34
C GLN A 301 -8.99 -15.30 -24.63
N CYS A 302 -8.77 -14.47 -25.64
CA CYS A 302 -9.43 -14.62 -26.94
C CYS A 302 -9.11 -15.96 -27.61
N GLU A 303 -10.16 -16.65 -28.06
CA GLU A 303 -10.11 -18.00 -28.68
C GLU A 303 -10.14 -17.97 -30.20
N CYS A 304 -10.07 -16.80 -30.85
CA CYS A 304 -9.99 -16.74 -32.31
C CYS A 304 -8.69 -17.36 -32.82
N GLU A 305 -8.71 -17.87 -34.05
CA GLU A 305 -7.60 -18.62 -34.64
C GLU A 305 -6.29 -17.81 -34.70
N ASP A 306 -6.37 -16.50 -34.85
CA ASP A 306 -5.17 -15.66 -34.88
C ASP A 306 -4.60 -15.43 -33.47
N CYS A 307 -5.45 -15.21 -32.44
CA CYS A 307 -4.98 -15.08 -31.07
C CYS A 307 -4.34 -16.37 -30.54
N LYS A 308 -4.77 -17.54 -31.02
CA LYS A 308 -4.19 -18.85 -30.64
C LYS A 308 -2.76 -19.04 -31.14
N LYS A 309 -2.28 -18.26 -32.10
CA LYS A 309 -0.92 -18.38 -32.65
C LYS A 309 0.17 -17.96 -31.67
N LYS A 310 -0.17 -17.19 -30.63
CA LYS A 310 0.75 -16.70 -29.60
C LYS A 310 0.18 -16.95 -28.21
N THR A 311 1.07 -17.02 -27.21
CA THR A 311 0.65 -17.04 -25.80
C THR A 311 0.17 -15.65 -25.33
N PRO A 312 -0.53 -15.55 -24.21
CA PRO A 312 -0.88 -14.24 -23.64
C PRO A 312 0.34 -13.34 -23.39
N SER A 313 1.44 -13.93 -22.90
CA SER A 313 2.69 -13.20 -22.66
C SER A 313 3.38 -12.75 -23.94
N ASP A 314 3.27 -13.53 -25.05
CA ASP A 314 3.76 -13.07 -26.35
C ASP A 314 2.98 -11.83 -26.82
N TRP A 315 1.64 -11.83 -26.73
CA TRP A 315 0.82 -10.66 -27.06
C TRP A 315 1.12 -9.46 -26.15
N TYR A 316 1.36 -9.74 -24.86
CA TYR A 316 1.70 -8.69 -23.91
C TYR A 316 3.04 -8.02 -24.22
N VAL A 317 4.08 -8.82 -24.49
CA VAL A 317 5.41 -8.32 -24.87
C VAL A 317 5.37 -7.57 -26.20
N GLU A 318 4.57 -8.02 -27.19
CA GLU A 318 4.36 -7.28 -28.43
C GLU A 318 3.76 -5.89 -28.14
N MET A 319 2.72 -5.79 -27.30
CA MET A 319 2.15 -4.49 -26.90
C MET A 319 3.14 -3.62 -26.13
N LEU A 320 3.94 -4.20 -25.22
CA LEU A 320 4.98 -3.46 -24.49
C LEU A 320 6.01 -2.88 -25.47
N ASN A 321 6.41 -3.61 -26.50
CA ASN A 321 7.31 -3.11 -27.55
C ASN A 321 6.64 -2.01 -28.39
N GLU A 322 5.36 -2.12 -28.72
CA GLU A 322 4.58 -1.07 -29.41
C GLU A 322 4.49 0.21 -28.56
N ILE A 323 4.27 0.08 -27.24
CA ILE A 323 4.26 1.20 -26.28
C ILE A 323 5.65 1.86 -26.22
N ASP A 324 6.73 1.10 -26.07
CA ASP A 324 8.10 1.65 -26.01
C ASP A 324 8.48 2.39 -27.30
N ALA A 325 8.12 1.84 -28.45
CA ALA A 325 8.36 2.49 -29.74
C ALA A 325 7.65 3.85 -29.83
N ARG A 326 6.39 3.94 -29.39
CA ARG A 326 5.61 5.18 -29.38
C ARG A 326 6.13 6.19 -28.36
N LEU A 327 6.48 5.74 -27.14
CA LEU A 327 7.10 6.61 -26.13
C LEU A 327 8.43 7.20 -26.63
N THR A 328 9.22 6.40 -27.33
CA THR A 328 10.49 6.84 -27.92
C THR A 328 10.28 7.88 -29.03
N GLU A 329 9.31 7.64 -29.94
CA GLU A 329 8.92 8.58 -30.98
C GLU A 329 8.47 9.93 -30.41
N GLU A 330 7.65 9.90 -29.34
CA GLU A 330 7.09 11.08 -28.69
C GLU A 330 8.05 11.71 -27.66
N LYS A 331 9.24 11.12 -27.44
CA LYS A 331 10.25 11.58 -26.48
C LYS A 331 9.75 11.62 -25.04
N ILE A 332 8.91 10.66 -24.66
CA ILE A 332 8.42 10.48 -23.30
C ILE A 332 9.35 9.50 -22.58
N ASP A 333 10.03 9.96 -21.55
CA ASP A 333 11.03 9.16 -20.80
C ASP A 333 10.45 8.52 -19.52
N SER A 334 9.18 8.15 -19.53
CA SER A 334 8.55 7.45 -18.39
C SER A 334 8.89 5.96 -18.44
N LYS A 335 8.99 5.34 -17.26
CA LYS A 335 9.09 3.87 -17.13
C LYS A 335 7.72 3.24 -17.18
N ILE A 336 7.66 2.05 -17.77
CA ILE A 336 6.45 1.21 -17.80
C ILE A 336 6.62 0.06 -16.82
N ILE A 337 5.64 -0.09 -15.92
CA ILE A 337 5.57 -1.24 -15.02
C ILE A 337 4.63 -2.26 -15.63
N PHE A 338 5.17 -3.43 -15.98
CA PHE A 338 4.38 -4.56 -16.44
C PHE A 338 4.23 -5.60 -15.33
N ILE A 339 3.12 -6.34 -15.36
CA ILE A 339 2.82 -7.32 -14.33
C ILE A 339 2.96 -8.75 -14.85
N MET A 340 3.70 -9.55 -14.11
CA MET A 340 3.70 -11.00 -14.22
C MET A 340 2.57 -11.54 -13.32
N TYR A 341 1.40 -11.79 -13.92
CA TYR A 341 0.17 -12.07 -13.19
C TYR A 341 -0.79 -12.90 -14.05
N VAL A 342 -1.53 -13.80 -13.44
CA VAL A 342 -2.50 -14.69 -14.09
C VAL A 342 -1.94 -15.35 -15.36
N ASP A 343 -2.45 -15.06 -16.55
CA ASP A 343 -1.99 -15.61 -17.83
C ASP A 343 -0.55 -15.21 -18.19
N THR A 344 -0.09 -14.05 -17.72
CA THR A 344 1.27 -13.55 -17.98
C THR A 344 2.31 -14.05 -16.98
N LEU A 345 1.94 -14.96 -16.06
CA LEU A 345 2.89 -15.71 -15.25
C LEU A 345 3.83 -16.53 -16.16
N TRP A 346 3.27 -17.24 -17.16
CA TRP A 346 4.08 -18.00 -18.11
C TRP A 346 4.87 -17.08 -19.02
N PRO A 347 6.20 -17.27 -19.12
CA PRO A 347 7.03 -16.42 -19.98
C PRO A 347 6.63 -16.52 -21.46
N PRO A 348 6.87 -15.49 -22.26
CA PRO A 348 6.65 -15.53 -23.70
C PRO A 348 7.56 -16.59 -24.36
N ILE A 349 7.08 -17.17 -25.43
CA ILE A 349 7.78 -18.22 -26.19
C ILE A 349 8.43 -17.64 -27.46
N ILE A 350 7.79 -16.66 -28.08
CA ILE A 350 8.18 -16.09 -29.38
C ILE A 350 8.78 -14.69 -29.19
N GLU A 351 8.11 -13.84 -28.43
CA GLU A 351 8.43 -12.43 -28.31
C GLU A 351 9.52 -12.14 -27.27
N LYS A 352 10.25 -11.04 -27.48
CA LYS A 352 11.27 -10.52 -26.55
C LYS A 352 11.11 -9.02 -26.40
N LEU A 353 11.46 -8.49 -25.24
CA LEU A 353 11.53 -7.04 -25.03
C LEU A 353 12.69 -6.43 -25.87
N ASN A 354 12.36 -5.44 -26.69
CA ASN A 354 13.36 -4.76 -27.53
C ASN A 354 14.23 -3.80 -26.71
N ASN A 355 13.65 -3.18 -25.68
CA ASN A 355 14.31 -2.22 -24.80
C ASN A 355 14.00 -2.54 -23.33
N PRO A 356 14.67 -3.54 -22.71
CA PRO A 356 14.40 -3.93 -21.33
C PRO A 356 14.57 -2.78 -20.32
N SER A 357 15.42 -1.78 -20.62
CA SER A 357 15.68 -0.64 -19.72
C SER A 357 14.46 0.28 -19.54
N ARG A 358 13.46 0.21 -20.43
CA ARG A 358 12.19 0.93 -20.31
C ARG A 358 11.30 0.39 -19.20
N PHE A 359 11.49 -0.85 -18.80
CA PHE A 359 10.51 -1.61 -18.04
C PHE A 359 10.96 -1.91 -16.61
N ILE A 360 9.99 -2.09 -15.74
CA ILE A 360 10.10 -2.65 -14.39
C ILE A 360 9.05 -3.74 -14.29
N MET A 361 9.40 -4.87 -13.68
CA MET A 361 8.45 -5.97 -13.46
C MET A 361 7.80 -5.86 -12.09
N THR A 362 6.51 -6.11 -12.00
CA THR A 362 5.84 -6.41 -10.74
C THR A 362 5.14 -7.77 -10.78
N THR A 363 4.87 -8.34 -9.63
CA THR A 363 4.10 -9.58 -9.48
C THR A 363 3.33 -9.58 -8.17
N ALA A 364 2.11 -10.11 -8.19
CA ALA A 364 1.32 -10.36 -7.01
C ALA A 364 1.51 -11.81 -6.58
N CYS A 365 2.15 -12.07 -5.44
CA CYS A 365 2.51 -13.44 -5.05
C CYS A 365 2.04 -13.88 -3.67
N GLY A 366 1.51 -12.99 -2.84
CA GLY A 366 1.06 -13.30 -1.49
C GLY A 366 2.14 -13.97 -0.61
N SER A 367 2.79 -13.21 0.25
CA SER A 367 3.87 -13.71 1.11
C SER A 367 3.37 -14.40 2.38
N GLY A 368 2.09 -14.72 2.51
CA GLY A 368 1.46 -15.15 3.75
C GLY A 368 2.26 -16.08 4.69
N LYS A 369 3.33 -16.71 4.16
CA LYS A 369 4.25 -17.59 4.90
C LYS A 369 5.65 -17.00 5.13
N GLY A 370 5.87 -15.71 4.83
CA GLY A 370 7.19 -15.05 4.87
C GLY A 370 7.97 -15.21 3.57
N TYR A 371 9.11 -14.51 3.47
CA TYR A 371 9.97 -14.52 2.28
C TYR A 371 11.04 -15.60 2.38
N SER A 372 11.28 -16.29 1.28
CA SER A 372 12.32 -17.31 1.12
C SER A 372 12.77 -17.38 -0.34
N ASP A 373 13.88 -18.03 -0.60
CA ASP A 373 14.40 -18.28 -1.95
C ASP A 373 13.92 -19.60 -2.57
N LYS A 374 12.95 -20.27 -1.96
CA LYS A 374 12.44 -21.57 -2.43
C LYS A 374 11.74 -21.42 -3.77
N ARG A 375 11.90 -22.44 -4.59
CA ARG A 375 11.21 -22.60 -5.86
C ARG A 375 10.24 -23.78 -5.77
N ARG A 376 9.20 -23.75 -6.59
CA ARG A 376 8.23 -24.85 -6.67
C ARG A 376 8.89 -26.13 -7.18
N GLU A 377 8.64 -27.24 -6.51
CA GLU A 377 9.00 -28.55 -7.02
C GLU A 377 8.23 -28.87 -8.31
N GLY A 378 8.93 -29.38 -9.32
CA GLY A 378 8.36 -29.68 -10.64
C GLY A 378 8.34 -28.51 -11.64
N GLY A 379 8.87 -27.32 -11.25
CA GLY A 379 9.05 -26.20 -12.16
C GLY A 379 7.73 -25.53 -12.59
N ILE A 380 7.77 -24.82 -13.73
CA ILE A 380 6.61 -24.12 -14.29
C ILE A 380 5.56 -25.13 -14.79
N PRO A 381 4.30 -25.06 -14.34
CA PRO A 381 3.24 -25.94 -14.82
C PRO A 381 2.91 -25.68 -16.30
N LYS A 382 2.34 -26.69 -16.97
CA LYS A 382 1.86 -26.52 -18.34
C LYS A 382 0.72 -25.51 -18.37
N TRP A 383 0.79 -24.55 -19.31
CA TRP A 383 -0.30 -23.64 -19.60
C TRP A 383 -1.24 -24.20 -20.66
N GLU A 384 -2.54 -24.02 -20.47
CA GLU A 384 -3.57 -24.31 -21.46
C GLU A 384 -4.54 -23.13 -21.53
N ARG A 385 -4.80 -22.62 -22.74
CA ARG A 385 -5.66 -21.45 -22.95
C ARG A 385 -7.04 -21.68 -22.33
N ASN A 386 -7.47 -20.78 -21.48
CA ASN A 386 -8.76 -20.76 -20.79
C ASN A 386 -9.09 -22.07 -20.04
N ASN A 387 -8.06 -22.82 -19.64
CA ASN A 387 -8.20 -24.07 -18.90
C ASN A 387 -7.03 -24.27 -17.95
N TYR A 388 -6.88 -23.35 -16.99
CA TYR A 388 -5.87 -23.48 -15.95
C TYR A 388 -6.38 -22.91 -14.62
N SER A 389 -5.76 -23.35 -13.55
CA SER A 389 -5.93 -22.81 -12.21
C SER A 389 -4.64 -22.12 -11.79
N ILE A 390 -4.76 -21.00 -11.09
CA ILE A 390 -3.59 -20.33 -10.55
C ILE A 390 -3.16 -21.07 -9.30
N VAL A 391 -1.88 -21.41 -9.26
CA VAL A 391 -1.22 -21.88 -8.05
C VAL A 391 -0.49 -20.68 -7.48
N GLY A 392 -1.04 -20.06 -6.42
CA GLY A 392 -0.44 -18.93 -5.74
C GLY A 392 0.75 -19.32 -4.86
N GLY A 393 1.42 -18.31 -4.36
CA GLY A 393 2.50 -18.44 -3.40
C GLY A 393 3.85 -17.95 -3.93
N LEU A 394 4.72 -17.58 -3.00
CA LEU A 394 6.03 -17.01 -3.30
C LEU A 394 6.93 -17.97 -4.10
N ASP A 395 6.94 -19.27 -3.75
CA ASP A 395 7.73 -20.29 -4.43
C ASP A 395 7.33 -20.46 -5.90
N MET A 396 6.05 -20.32 -6.21
CA MET A 396 5.53 -20.31 -7.57
C MET A 396 5.96 -19.05 -8.30
N ALA A 397 5.75 -17.86 -7.70
CA ALA A 397 6.14 -16.59 -8.30
C ALA A 397 7.63 -16.56 -8.64
N LEU A 398 8.50 -17.01 -7.72
CA LEU A 398 9.95 -17.09 -7.96
C LEU A 398 10.31 -18.08 -9.06
N THR A 399 9.55 -19.20 -9.18
CA THR A 399 9.73 -20.15 -10.27
C THR A 399 9.40 -19.53 -11.64
N PHE A 400 8.32 -18.76 -11.72
CA PHE A 400 7.98 -18.03 -12.94
C PHE A 400 8.97 -16.89 -13.24
N ILE A 401 9.44 -16.16 -12.23
CA ILE A 401 10.50 -15.13 -12.41
C ILE A 401 11.75 -15.76 -13.04
N ASP A 402 12.17 -16.94 -12.58
CA ASP A 402 13.30 -17.64 -13.19
C ASP A 402 13.06 -17.99 -14.67
N GLY A 403 11.81 -18.31 -15.04
CA GLY A 403 11.41 -18.52 -16.43
C GLY A 403 11.43 -17.23 -17.26
N TRP A 404 11.12 -16.09 -16.66
CA TRP A 404 11.14 -14.78 -17.31
C TRP A 404 12.54 -14.17 -17.47
N LYS A 405 13.54 -14.58 -16.67
CA LYS A 405 14.91 -14.03 -16.72
C LYS A 405 15.55 -13.94 -18.11
N PRO A 406 15.35 -14.91 -19.04
CA PRO A 406 15.89 -14.79 -20.40
C PRO A 406 15.26 -13.64 -21.22
N ILE A 407 14.10 -13.12 -20.80
CA ILE A 407 13.34 -12.06 -21.45
C ILE A 407 13.55 -10.74 -20.71
N PHE A 408 13.53 -10.78 -19.38
CA PHE A 408 13.67 -9.62 -18.51
C PHE A 408 14.37 -10.00 -17.18
N ASP A 409 15.53 -9.44 -16.96
CA ASP A 409 16.28 -9.54 -15.68
C ASP A 409 16.62 -8.14 -15.11
N GLY A 410 15.67 -7.23 -15.24
CA GLY A 410 15.74 -5.86 -14.72
C GLY A 410 15.11 -5.72 -13.33
N PRO A 411 14.92 -4.45 -12.89
CA PRO A 411 14.33 -4.13 -11.60
C PRO A 411 12.93 -4.74 -11.44
N ARG A 412 12.64 -5.22 -10.22
CA ARG A 412 11.36 -5.87 -9.92
C ARG A 412 10.96 -5.66 -8.48
N PHE A 413 9.67 -5.44 -8.23
CA PHE A 413 9.12 -5.38 -6.89
C PHE A 413 7.87 -6.26 -6.78
N VAL A 414 7.51 -6.58 -5.53
CA VAL A 414 6.31 -7.38 -5.27
C VAL A 414 5.13 -6.47 -4.93
N TYR A 415 3.97 -6.84 -5.47
CA TYR A 415 2.67 -6.28 -5.15
C TYR A 415 2.05 -7.15 -4.06
N GLU A 416 1.95 -6.65 -2.83
CA GLU A 416 1.68 -7.45 -1.64
C GLU A 416 0.45 -6.96 -0.88
N TYR A 417 -0.36 -7.88 -0.37
CA TYR A 417 -1.67 -7.60 0.25
C TYR A 417 -1.66 -7.64 1.78
N MET A 418 -0.51 -7.47 2.44
CA MET A 418 -0.40 -7.67 3.89
C MET A 418 -1.32 -6.77 4.72
N PHE A 419 -1.62 -5.56 4.26
CA PHE A 419 -2.50 -4.60 4.94
C PHE A 419 -3.94 -4.61 4.41
N TYR A 420 -4.28 -5.50 3.49
CA TYR A 420 -5.67 -5.69 3.04
C TYR A 420 -6.51 -6.40 4.10
N THR A 421 -6.05 -7.55 4.58
CA THR A 421 -6.82 -8.34 5.56
C THR A 421 -5.95 -8.96 6.66
N GLY A 422 -4.62 -9.00 6.50
CA GLY A 422 -3.70 -9.68 7.42
C GLY A 422 -3.73 -9.12 8.84
N HIS A 423 -3.96 -7.82 8.97
CA HIS A 423 -4.02 -7.13 10.26
C HIS A 423 -5.23 -7.55 11.13
N TYR A 424 -6.34 -8.00 10.53
CA TYR A 424 -7.50 -8.48 11.31
C TYR A 424 -7.26 -9.80 12.04
N ALA A 425 -6.21 -10.55 11.67
CA ALA A 425 -5.86 -11.79 12.33
C ALA A 425 -5.14 -11.58 13.68
N ASP A 426 -4.65 -10.38 13.95
CA ASP A 426 -3.98 -9.97 15.18
C ASP A 426 -4.52 -8.64 15.69
N PRO A 427 -5.61 -8.62 16.47
CA PRO A 427 -6.18 -7.38 16.98
C PRO A 427 -5.21 -6.52 17.80
N GLY A 428 -4.21 -7.11 18.46
CA GLY A 428 -3.21 -6.36 19.23
C GLY A 428 -2.07 -5.77 18.39
N TYR A 429 -1.92 -6.19 17.14
CA TYR A 429 -0.88 -5.77 16.18
C TYR A 429 0.57 -6.11 16.55
N MET A 430 0.84 -6.69 17.72
CA MET A 430 2.21 -6.93 18.17
C MET A 430 2.88 -8.09 17.41
N THR A 431 2.18 -9.21 17.25
CA THR A 431 2.65 -10.36 16.45
C THR A 431 2.72 -9.98 14.97
N PHE A 432 1.75 -9.25 14.47
CA PHE A 432 1.71 -8.80 13.09
C PHE A 432 2.86 -7.83 12.77
N ALA A 433 3.17 -6.86 13.65
CA ALA A 433 4.31 -5.95 13.47
C ALA A 433 5.65 -6.70 13.42
N ARG A 434 5.86 -7.70 14.29
CA ARG A 434 7.06 -8.55 14.26
C ARG A 434 7.17 -9.35 12.97
N LYS A 435 6.02 -9.86 12.50
CA LYS A 435 5.98 -10.56 11.20
C LYS A 435 6.36 -9.62 10.06
N VAL A 436 5.80 -8.42 10.00
CA VAL A 436 6.14 -7.40 8.99
C VAL A 436 7.65 -7.08 9.06
N ALA A 437 8.20 -6.83 10.25
CA ALA A 437 9.64 -6.57 10.43
C ALA A 437 10.52 -7.71 9.88
N LYS A 438 10.14 -8.95 10.18
CA LYS A 438 10.83 -10.14 9.67
C LYS A 438 10.77 -10.21 8.14
N ASP A 439 9.58 -10.02 7.57
CA ASP A 439 9.35 -10.08 6.14
C ASP A 439 10.21 -9.03 5.39
N MET A 440 10.28 -7.79 5.90
CA MET A 440 11.09 -6.74 5.29
C MET A 440 12.59 -7.07 5.31
N LYS A 441 13.09 -7.64 6.41
CA LYS A 441 14.49 -8.10 6.52
C LYS A 441 14.81 -9.27 5.59
N GLU A 442 13.87 -10.18 5.40
CA GLU A 442 14.04 -11.39 4.58
C GLU A 442 13.78 -11.17 3.08
N LEU A 443 13.12 -10.08 2.68
CA LEU A 443 12.74 -9.80 1.28
C LEU A 443 13.91 -9.95 0.29
N ARG A 444 15.11 -9.53 0.67
CA ARG A 444 16.30 -9.54 -0.20
C ARG A 444 16.65 -10.92 -0.75
N VAL A 445 16.33 -12.01 -0.03
CA VAL A 445 16.64 -13.39 -0.48
C VAL A 445 15.85 -13.78 -1.75
N THR A 446 14.76 -13.07 -2.04
CA THR A 446 13.91 -13.31 -3.20
C THR A 446 14.42 -12.65 -4.48
N GLY A 447 15.29 -11.63 -4.35
CA GLY A 447 15.74 -10.79 -5.45
C GLY A 447 14.75 -9.69 -5.85
N PHE A 448 13.75 -9.37 -5.01
CA PHE A 448 12.92 -8.18 -5.18
C PHE A 448 13.63 -6.92 -4.68
N ASP A 449 13.40 -5.82 -5.40
CA ASP A 449 13.93 -4.49 -5.11
C ASP A 449 12.96 -3.66 -4.24
N GLY A 450 11.95 -4.27 -3.66
CA GLY A 450 11.01 -3.60 -2.76
C GLY A 450 9.60 -4.15 -2.80
N ILE A 451 8.70 -3.43 -2.13
CA ILE A 451 7.28 -3.79 -2.00
C ILE A 451 6.40 -2.56 -2.23
N MET A 452 5.32 -2.76 -2.99
CA MET A 452 4.13 -1.95 -2.95
C MET A 452 3.04 -2.74 -2.21
N SER A 453 2.59 -2.23 -1.06
CA SER A 453 1.44 -2.81 -0.37
C SER A 453 0.16 -2.38 -1.06
N ASP A 454 -0.53 -3.33 -1.63
CA ASP A 454 -1.79 -3.12 -2.33
C ASP A 454 -3.00 -3.28 -1.43
N GLN A 455 -4.11 -2.70 -1.85
CA GLN A 455 -5.39 -2.70 -1.16
C GLN A 455 -5.24 -2.36 0.32
N THR A 456 -4.25 -1.49 0.63
CA THR A 456 -3.98 -1.08 1.99
C THR A 456 -5.20 -0.38 2.58
N GLN A 457 -5.57 -0.84 3.77
CA GLN A 457 -6.66 -0.26 4.53
C GLN A 457 -6.16 0.83 5.47
N ARG A 458 -7.07 1.47 6.20
CA ARG A 458 -6.74 2.31 7.35
C ARG A 458 -6.30 1.43 8.52
N CYS A 459 -5.07 0.90 8.45
CA CYS A 459 -4.50 -0.08 9.39
C CYS A 459 -3.81 0.62 10.57
N TYR A 460 -4.51 1.57 11.21
CA TYR A 460 -3.98 2.39 12.30
C TYR A 460 -4.71 2.16 13.62
N PHE A 461 -5.49 1.08 13.72
CA PHE A 461 -6.28 0.70 14.87
C PHE A 461 -5.92 -0.72 15.34
N PRO A 462 -5.30 -0.87 16.52
CA PRO A 462 -5.12 0.09 17.61
C PRO A 462 -3.93 1.06 17.47
N THR A 463 -3.00 0.79 16.58
CA THR A 463 -1.79 1.62 16.37
C THR A 463 -1.34 1.60 14.91
N GLY A 464 -0.55 2.59 14.51
CA GLY A 464 0.13 2.60 13.20
C GLY A 464 1.44 1.78 13.17
N LEU A 465 1.76 1.04 14.23
CA LEU A 465 3.02 0.32 14.35
C LEU A 465 3.37 -0.59 13.17
N PRO A 466 2.48 -1.47 12.66
CA PRO A 466 2.83 -2.36 11.56
C PRO A 466 3.19 -1.61 10.27
N VAL A 467 2.49 -0.52 9.98
CA VAL A 467 2.73 0.29 8.76
C VAL A 467 4.01 1.12 8.91
N SER A 468 4.31 1.64 10.12
CA SER A 468 5.59 2.30 10.42
C SER A 468 6.77 1.33 10.28
N VAL A 469 6.63 0.12 10.80
CA VAL A 469 7.63 -0.96 10.65
C VAL A 469 7.84 -1.27 9.17
N PHE A 470 6.77 -1.37 8.37
CA PHE A 470 6.87 -1.65 6.94
C PHE A 470 7.76 -0.63 6.22
N GLY A 471 7.48 0.67 6.37
CA GLY A 471 8.23 1.71 5.68
C GLY A 471 9.67 1.83 6.18
N GLU A 472 9.86 1.94 7.50
CA GLU A 472 11.19 2.18 8.07
C GLU A 472 12.13 0.97 7.94
N PHE A 473 11.61 -0.28 7.98
CA PHE A 473 12.43 -1.48 7.78
C PHE A 473 12.73 -1.76 6.29
N LEU A 474 11.93 -1.29 5.35
CA LEU A 474 12.31 -1.27 3.94
C LEU A 474 13.40 -0.21 3.65
N PHE A 475 13.41 0.88 4.41
CA PHE A 475 14.49 1.87 4.31
C PHE A 475 15.77 1.37 4.96
N ASP A 476 15.67 0.74 6.14
CA ASP A 476 16.83 0.25 6.91
C ASP A 476 16.54 -1.12 7.56
N THR A 477 16.96 -2.19 6.91
CA THR A 477 16.79 -3.56 7.39
C THR A 477 17.63 -3.92 8.61
N SER A 478 18.57 -3.05 9.00
CA SER A 478 19.44 -3.27 10.16
C SER A 478 18.81 -2.91 11.51
N LEU A 479 17.62 -2.26 11.49
CA LEU A 479 16.91 -1.86 12.71
C LEU A 479 16.60 -3.07 13.60
N ASP A 480 16.79 -2.93 14.93
CA ASP A 480 16.35 -3.95 15.88
C ASP A 480 14.83 -3.87 16.06
N THR A 481 14.17 -5.01 15.96
CA THR A 481 12.70 -5.08 15.96
C THR A 481 12.11 -4.73 17.32
N GLU A 482 12.67 -5.25 18.40
CA GLU A 482 12.10 -5.02 19.74
C GLU A 482 12.43 -3.61 20.25
N GLU A 483 13.64 -3.12 19.97
CA GLU A 483 14.02 -1.73 20.28
C GLU A 483 13.11 -0.74 19.53
N TYR A 484 12.84 -1.01 18.24
CA TYR A 484 11.92 -0.19 17.44
C TYR A 484 10.49 -0.19 18.01
N ILE A 485 9.97 -1.38 18.38
CA ILE A 485 8.63 -1.51 18.97
C ILE A 485 8.57 -0.75 20.29
N ASP A 486 9.55 -0.92 21.18
CA ASP A 486 9.59 -0.22 22.47
C ASP A 486 9.62 1.30 22.28
N LYS A 487 10.44 1.77 21.35
CA LYS A 487 10.52 3.18 21.02
C LYS A 487 9.22 3.72 20.45
N TYR A 488 8.60 3.00 19.52
CA TYR A 488 7.31 3.37 18.95
C TYR A 488 6.21 3.45 20.03
N MET A 489 6.16 2.47 20.94
CA MET A 489 5.19 2.46 22.03
C MET A 489 5.40 3.64 22.97
N GLN A 490 6.66 3.95 23.31
CA GLN A 490 7.01 5.11 24.11
C GLN A 490 6.57 6.43 23.46
N ASP A 491 6.84 6.56 22.15
CA ASP A 491 6.51 7.76 21.39
C ASP A 491 5.00 7.93 21.16
N SER A 492 4.24 6.82 21.10
CA SER A 492 2.79 6.82 20.89
C SER A 492 1.99 7.06 22.15
N PHE A 493 2.43 6.54 23.30
CA PHE A 493 1.64 6.48 24.53
C PHE A 493 2.22 7.32 25.67
N GLY A 494 3.48 7.78 25.56
CA GLY A 494 4.13 8.61 26.58
C GLY A 494 4.21 7.90 27.93
N GLU A 495 3.81 8.58 29.00
CA GLU A 495 3.67 7.94 30.31
C GLU A 495 2.68 6.78 30.24
N GLY A 496 3.03 5.63 30.81
CA GLY A 496 2.18 4.43 30.74
C GLY A 496 2.36 3.57 29.50
N TRP A 497 3.33 3.86 28.63
CA TRP A 497 3.55 3.09 27.39
C TRP A 497 3.81 1.58 27.63
N ARG A 498 4.37 1.21 28.79
CA ARG A 498 4.59 -0.20 29.14
C ARG A 498 3.28 -0.92 29.41
N GLU A 499 2.34 -0.26 30.05
CA GLU A 499 0.98 -0.77 30.28
C GLU A 499 0.22 -0.91 28.97
N ALA A 500 0.36 0.06 28.03
CA ALA A 500 -0.22 -0.05 26.70
C ALA A 500 0.39 -1.22 25.92
N LYS A 501 1.72 -1.38 25.95
CA LYS A 501 2.41 -2.54 25.35
C LYS A 501 1.93 -3.84 25.96
N GLU A 502 1.87 -3.94 27.28
CA GLU A 502 1.39 -5.15 27.99
C GLU A 502 -0.04 -5.51 27.58
N TYR A 503 -0.92 -4.53 27.46
CA TYR A 503 -2.29 -4.74 26.99
C TYR A 503 -2.31 -5.31 25.56
N LEU A 504 -1.62 -4.68 24.62
CA LEU A 504 -1.59 -5.10 23.23
C LEU A 504 -0.92 -6.47 23.05
N GLU A 505 0.15 -6.77 23.79
CA GLU A 505 0.80 -8.09 23.79
C GLU A 505 -0.16 -9.19 24.27
N LYS A 506 -0.94 -8.94 25.32
CA LYS A 506 -1.93 -9.90 25.83
C LYS A 506 -3.05 -10.13 24.83
N ILE A 507 -3.53 -9.06 24.16
CA ILE A 507 -4.51 -9.19 23.09
C ILE A 507 -3.92 -10.02 21.95
N SER A 508 -2.73 -9.68 21.42
CA SER A 508 -2.08 -10.46 20.36
C SER A 508 -1.88 -11.93 20.73
N ALA A 509 -1.47 -12.21 21.95
CA ALA A 509 -1.27 -13.58 22.43
C ALA A 509 -2.57 -14.40 22.54
N SER A 510 -3.73 -13.74 22.62
CA SER A 510 -5.04 -14.42 22.67
C SER A 510 -5.53 -14.85 21.29
N PHE A 511 -4.93 -14.31 20.20
CA PHE A 511 -5.26 -14.66 18.83
C PHE A 511 -4.04 -15.31 18.20
N ASP A 512 -4.17 -16.54 17.70
CA ASP A 512 -3.13 -17.18 16.92
C ASP A 512 -3.29 -16.79 15.45
N PRO A 513 -2.44 -15.89 14.90
CA PRO A 513 -2.59 -15.45 13.51
C PRO A 513 -2.51 -16.60 12.51
N GLU A 514 -1.78 -17.68 12.79
CA GLU A 514 -1.71 -18.85 11.91
C GLU A 514 -3.00 -19.67 11.94
N ALA A 515 -3.61 -19.81 13.10
CA ALA A 515 -4.93 -20.45 13.23
C ALA A 515 -6.06 -19.52 12.75
N MET A 516 -5.88 -18.21 12.87
CA MET A 516 -6.81 -17.19 12.39
C MET A 516 -6.65 -16.90 10.90
N LYS A 517 -5.56 -17.35 10.29
CA LYS A 517 -5.40 -17.29 8.84
C LYS A 517 -6.58 -18.02 8.22
N GLN A 518 -7.45 -17.24 7.74
CA GLN A 518 -8.16 -17.64 6.56
C GLN A 518 -7.16 -17.63 5.42
N ASN A 519 -7.45 -18.43 4.45
CA ASN A 519 -6.95 -18.18 3.15
C ASN A 519 -7.35 -16.75 2.81
N THR A 520 -6.35 -15.89 2.86
CA THR A 520 -6.46 -14.53 2.30
C THR A 520 -6.46 -14.62 0.79
N ASP A 521 -6.81 -15.77 0.28
CA ASP A 521 -7.06 -15.98 -1.11
C ASP A 521 -8.28 -15.15 -1.42
N VAL A 522 -7.95 -13.96 -1.84
CA VAL A 522 -8.86 -13.17 -2.63
C VAL A 522 -9.46 -14.14 -3.63
N THR A 523 -10.73 -14.37 -3.53
CA THR A 523 -11.38 -15.40 -4.33
C THR A 523 -11.09 -15.12 -5.79
N ALA A 524 -10.95 -16.17 -6.61
CA ALA A 524 -10.79 -16.07 -8.06
C ALA A 524 -11.84 -15.16 -8.73
N GLN A 525 -12.89 -14.78 -8.02
CA GLN A 525 -13.92 -13.83 -8.44
C GLN A 525 -13.52 -12.37 -8.24
N ASP A 526 -12.63 -12.06 -7.27
CA ASP A 526 -12.28 -10.66 -6.96
C ASP A 526 -10.93 -10.21 -7.54
N THR A 527 -9.92 -11.10 -7.66
CA THR A 527 -8.60 -10.74 -8.20
C THR A 527 -7.96 -11.83 -9.06
N GLY A 528 -8.58 -12.98 -9.24
CA GLY A 528 -8.01 -14.08 -10.03
C GLY A 528 -6.85 -14.84 -9.36
N CYS A 529 -6.36 -14.42 -8.20
CA CYS A 529 -5.33 -15.12 -7.44
C CYS A 529 -5.96 -16.01 -6.37
N VAL A 530 -5.95 -17.31 -6.57
CA VAL A 530 -6.44 -18.31 -5.60
C VAL A 530 -5.28 -19.19 -5.16
N ASP A 531 -5.04 -19.27 -3.85
CA ASP A 531 -4.33 -20.43 -3.31
C ASP A 531 -5.31 -21.61 -3.28
N VAL A 532 -5.16 -22.55 -4.20
CA VAL A 532 -5.99 -23.76 -4.30
C VAL A 532 -5.88 -24.70 -3.08
N ASN A 533 -5.02 -24.38 -2.11
CA ASN A 533 -4.91 -25.11 -0.85
C ASN A 533 -5.77 -24.52 0.28
N SER A 534 -6.85 -23.80 -0.07
CA SER A 534 -7.74 -23.13 0.86
C SER A 534 -8.21 -24.06 1.99
N LYS A 535 -7.61 -23.88 3.18
CA LYS A 535 -8.10 -24.54 4.39
C LYS A 535 -9.20 -23.67 4.99
N LYS A 536 -10.26 -24.31 5.50
CA LYS A 536 -11.29 -23.61 6.30
C LYS A 536 -10.62 -22.78 7.39
N ALA A 537 -11.21 -21.63 7.73
CA ALA A 537 -10.74 -20.80 8.84
C ALA A 537 -10.45 -21.68 10.05
N GLY A 538 -9.22 -21.65 10.55
CA GLY A 538 -8.77 -22.53 11.61
C GLY A 538 -9.46 -22.33 12.97
N ILE A 539 -10.27 -21.25 13.07
CA ILE A 539 -11.09 -20.98 14.27
C ILE A 539 -12.37 -21.86 14.31
N ILE A 540 -12.94 -22.25 13.18
CA ILE A 540 -14.19 -23.01 13.17
C ILE A 540 -14.00 -24.40 13.75
N GLY A 541 -14.65 -24.65 14.91
CA GLY A 541 -14.52 -25.93 15.64
C GLY A 541 -13.21 -26.07 16.42
N ASN A 542 -12.42 -25.03 16.56
CA ASN A 542 -11.18 -25.03 17.37
C ASN A 542 -11.50 -24.54 18.80
N GLU A 543 -12.02 -25.46 19.61
CA GLU A 543 -12.44 -25.15 20.98
C GLU A 543 -11.28 -24.64 21.86
N ALA A 544 -10.09 -25.20 21.71
CA ALA A 544 -8.92 -24.78 22.51
C ALA A 544 -8.55 -23.32 22.25
N LEU A 545 -8.56 -22.88 20.98
CA LEU A 545 -8.35 -21.47 20.64
C LEU A 545 -9.52 -20.61 21.14
N GLY A 546 -10.75 -21.11 21.04
CA GLY A 546 -11.93 -20.42 21.55
C GLY A 546 -11.85 -20.16 23.05
N ASP A 547 -11.36 -21.11 23.85
CA ASP A 547 -11.20 -20.94 25.29
C ASP A 547 -10.16 -19.86 25.63
N ILE A 548 -9.10 -19.74 24.84
CA ILE A 548 -8.12 -18.65 24.97
C ILE A 548 -8.75 -17.31 24.60
N ILE A 549 -9.45 -17.22 23.47
CA ILE A 549 -10.12 -16.00 23.01
C ILE A 549 -11.19 -15.54 24.01
N ALA A 550 -11.88 -16.45 24.69
CA ALA A 550 -12.87 -16.13 25.72
C ALA A 550 -12.28 -15.37 26.93
N THR A 551 -10.97 -15.32 27.11
CA THR A 551 -10.31 -14.52 28.17
C THR A 551 -10.10 -13.05 27.78
N VAL A 552 -10.33 -12.68 26.53
CA VAL A 552 -10.11 -11.31 26.01
C VAL A 552 -10.97 -10.27 26.72
N PRO A 553 -12.28 -10.49 26.98
CA PRO A 553 -13.10 -9.54 27.72
C PRO A 553 -12.54 -9.21 29.12
N ASP A 554 -12.05 -10.20 29.85
CA ASP A 554 -11.44 -10.00 31.17
C ASP A 554 -10.15 -9.19 31.07
N THR A 555 -9.35 -9.43 30.03
CA THR A 555 -8.14 -8.63 29.75
C THR A 555 -8.51 -7.17 29.49
N VAL A 556 -9.50 -6.91 28.65
CA VAL A 556 -9.99 -5.55 28.37
C VAL A 556 -10.47 -4.86 29.65
N ASP A 557 -11.30 -5.54 30.47
CA ASP A 557 -11.84 -4.99 31.70
C ASP A 557 -10.74 -4.67 32.73
N LYS A 558 -9.72 -5.51 32.81
CA LYS A 558 -8.56 -5.28 33.70
C LYS A 558 -7.79 -4.01 33.30
N PHE A 559 -7.64 -3.73 32.02
CA PHE A 559 -6.89 -2.56 31.56
C PHE A 559 -7.74 -1.30 31.38
N ALA A 560 -9.08 -1.39 31.41
CA ALA A 560 -9.97 -0.24 31.27
C ALA A 560 -9.65 0.92 32.25
N PRO A 561 -9.39 0.69 33.58
CA PRO A 561 -9.04 1.77 34.48
C PRO A 561 -7.69 2.44 34.16
N VAL A 562 -6.75 1.69 33.61
CA VAL A 562 -5.44 2.21 33.14
C VAL A 562 -5.64 3.11 31.96
N ILE A 563 -6.43 2.68 30.97
CA ILE A 563 -6.76 3.46 29.76
C ILE A 563 -7.45 4.77 30.16
N GLU A 564 -8.48 4.71 31.04
CA GLU A 564 -9.21 5.91 31.50
C GLU A 564 -8.29 6.89 32.26
N LYS A 565 -7.25 6.42 32.97
CA LYS A 565 -6.25 7.28 33.57
C LYS A 565 -5.47 8.10 32.55
N TYR A 566 -5.02 7.46 31.46
CA TYR A 566 -4.10 8.06 30.52
C TYR A 566 -4.77 8.84 29.36
N ILE A 567 -6.08 8.65 29.11
CA ILE A 567 -6.81 9.50 28.15
C ILE A 567 -6.90 10.99 28.58
N THR A 568 -6.43 11.31 29.77
CA THR A 568 -6.38 12.68 30.31
C THR A 568 -5.02 13.36 30.13
N LEU A 569 -4.05 12.72 29.47
CA LEU A 569 -2.74 13.30 29.19
C LEU A 569 -2.85 14.61 28.41
N SER A 570 -1.95 15.53 28.71
CA SER A 570 -1.94 16.87 28.08
C SER A 570 -1.49 16.82 26.62
N ASP A 571 -0.55 15.92 26.28
CA ASP A 571 -0.10 15.77 24.91
C ASP A 571 -1.21 15.15 24.04
N LYS A 572 -1.43 15.78 22.88
CA LYS A 572 -2.51 15.44 21.95
C LYS A 572 -2.34 14.03 21.34
N CYS A 573 -1.14 13.70 20.91
CA CYS A 573 -0.83 12.40 20.28
C CYS A 573 -0.96 11.26 21.29
N HIS A 574 -0.39 11.43 22.49
CA HIS A 574 -0.49 10.43 23.55
C HIS A 574 -1.94 10.22 24.00
N ARG A 575 -2.67 11.30 24.26
CA ARG A 575 -4.08 11.24 24.64
C ARG A 575 -4.91 10.51 23.61
N GLU A 576 -4.71 10.81 22.33
CA GLU A 576 -5.43 10.15 21.22
C GLU A 576 -5.09 8.67 21.13
N SER A 577 -3.83 8.29 21.30
CA SER A 577 -3.43 6.88 21.32
C SER A 577 -4.14 6.09 22.42
N TRP A 578 -4.27 6.67 23.61
CA TRP A 578 -5.02 6.05 24.70
C TRP A 578 -6.54 6.04 24.43
N ARG A 579 -7.07 7.09 23.79
CA ARG A 579 -8.48 7.14 23.39
C ARG A 579 -8.81 6.04 22.36
N ILE A 580 -7.92 5.78 21.43
CA ILE A 580 -8.06 4.67 20.48
C ILE A 580 -8.12 3.32 21.23
N LEU A 581 -7.29 3.10 22.26
CA LEU A 581 -7.34 1.86 23.04
C LEU A 581 -8.68 1.66 23.78
N LYS A 582 -9.36 2.74 24.17
CA LYS A 582 -10.71 2.65 24.73
C LYS A 582 -11.70 2.03 23.72
N TYR A 583 -11.72 2.53 22.50
CA TYR A 583 -12.58 1.98 21.44
C TYR A 583 -12.12 0.59 20.98
N HIS A 584 -10.81 0.37 21.00
CA HIS A 584 -10.23 -0.94 20.70
C HIS A 584 -10.71 -2.01 21.69
N GLY A 585 -10.92 -1.68 22.97
CA GLY A 585 -11.53 -2.59 23.95
C GLY A 585 -12.95 -3.04 23.54
N ILE A 586 -13.75 -2.13 22.97
CA ILE A 586 -15.10 -2.48 22.43
C ILE A 586 -14.96 -3.46 21.27
N TYR A 587 -14.03 -3.17 20.35
CA TYR A 587 -13.71 -4.04 19.21
C TYR A 587 -13.26 -5.43 19.66
N CYS A 588 -12.29 -5.52 20.59
CA CYS A 588 -11.76 -6.79 21.07
C CYS A 588 -12.82 -7.67 21.73
N LYS A 589 -13.70 -7.10 22.55
CA LYS A 589 -14.81 -7.85 23.17
C LYS A 589 -15.77 -8.39 22.11
N GLY A 590 -16.18 -7.55 21.17
CA GLY A 590 -17.14 -7.97 20.14
C GLY A 590 -16.59 -9.05 19.21
N ILE A 591 -15.34 -8.91 18.75
CA ILE A 591 -14.74 -9.92 17.86
C ILE A 591 -14.43 -11.22 18.59
N SER A 592 -14.07 -11.17 19.89
CA SER A 592 -13.86 -12.37 20.68
C SER A 592 -15.15 -13.18 20.86
N ASP A 593 -16.30 -12.54 21.08
CA ASP A 593 -17.59 -13.22 21.16
C ASP A 593 -17.95 -13.92 19.85
N VAL A 594 -17.70 -13.27 18.68
CA VAL A 594 -17.91 -13.86 17.36
C VAL A 594 -17.03 -15.11 17.17
N TYR A 595 -15.73 -14.99 17.49
CA TYR A 595 -14.78 -16.08 17.28
C TYR A 595 -14.98 -17.21 18.29
N TYR A 596 -15.41 -16.91 19.51
CA TYR A 596 -15.80 -17.93 20.46
C TYR A 596 -16.96 -18.78 19.92
N ALA A 597 -18.02 -18.18 19.40
CA ALA A 597 -19.12 -18.91 18.79
C ALA A 597 -18.66 -19.77 17.58
N LEU A 598 -17.77 -19.24 16.73
CA LEU A 598 -17.19 -20.01 15.63
C LEU A 598 -16.37 -21.20 16.12
N SER A 599 -15.62 -21.04 17.20
CA SER A 599 -14.82 -22.13 17.79
C SER A 599 -15.66 -23.30 18.28
N ARG A 600 -16.93 -23.02 18.63
CA ARG A 600 -17.94 -24.06 18.98
C ARG A 600 -18.69 -24.60 17.75
N GLY A 601 -18.33 -24.17 16.53
CA GLY A 601 -19.03 -24.59 15.30
C GLY A 601 -20.36 -23.89 15.05
N ASP A 602 -20.72 -22.89 15.87
CA ASP A 602 -21.97 -22.14 15.76
C ASP A 602 -21.83 -20.92 14.81
N GLN A 603 -21.78 -21.17 13.51
CA GLN A 603 -21.67 -20.11 12.50
C GLN A 603 -22.92 -19.20 12.48
N LYS A 604 -24.12 -19.75 12.76
CA LYS A 604 -25.34 -18.95 12.81
C LYS A 604 -25.34 -18.02 14.00
N GLY A 605 -25.03 -18.52 15.19
CA GLY A 605 -24.90 -17.70 16.40
C GLY A 605 -23.81 -16.66 16.24
N ALA A 606 -22.66 -17.01 15.64
CA ALA A 606 -21.59 -16.07 15.34
C ALA A 606 -22.05 -14.92 14.42
N LEU A 607 -22.87 -15.20 13.41
CA LEU A 607 -23.44 -14.17 12.53
C LEU A 607 -24.41 -13.24 13.27
N ASP A 608 -25.26 -13.79 14.16
CA ASP A 608 -26.17 -12.99 14.98
C ASP A 608 -25.41 -12.10 15.99
N ILE A 609 -24.35 -12.61 16.58
CA ILE A 609 -23.44 -11.85 17.46
C ILE A 609 -22.73 -10.76 16.66
N PHE A 610 -22.23 -11.10 15.48
CA PHE A 610 -21.54 -10.16 14.60
C PHE A 610 -22.40 -8.93 14.25
N TRP A 611 -23.66 -9.12 13.89
CA TRP A 611 -24.53 -7.99 13.55
C TRP A 611 -24.82 -7.07 14.73
N LYS A 612 -24.98 -7.62 15.94
CA LYS A 612 -25.10 -6.82 17.17
C LYS A 612 -23.82 -6.04 17.48
N PHE A 613 -22.67 -6.66 17.22
CA PHE A 613 -21.37 -6.01 17.36
C PHE A 613 -21.14 -4.94 16.29
N ALA A 614 -21.46 -5.22 15.04
CA ALA A 614 -21.38 -4.28 13.93
C ALA A 614 -22.23 -3.02 14.19
N ASP A 615 -23.40 -3.18 14.80
CA ASP A 615 -24.28 -2.06 15.19
C ASP A 615 -23.59 -1.14 16.23
N LYS A 616 -22.90 -1.72 17.21
CA LYS A 616 -22.10 -0.95 18.19
C LYS A 616 -20.89 -0.24 17.55
N LEU A 617 -20.21 -0.89 16.59
CA LEU A 617 -19.12 -0.25 15.85
C LEU A 617 -19.63 0.92 15.00
N SER A 618 -20.82 0.78 14.41
CA SER A 618 -21.47 1.85 13.65
C SER A 618 -21.74 3.11 14.52
N GLU A 619 -22.01 2.94 15.83
CA GLU A 619 -22.21 4.08 16.74
C GLU A 619 -20.94 4.88 17.02
N ILE A 620 -19.77 4.22 16.92
CA ILE A 620 -18.47 4.83 17.20
C ILE A 620 -17.64 5.05 15.95
N GLU A 621 -18.16 4.77 14.75
CA GLU A 621 -17.39 4.87 13.51
C GLU A 621 -16.75 6.25 13.35
N MET A 622 -17.51 7.32 13.62
CA MET A 622 -17.01 8.70 13.47
C MET A 622 -15.89 9.06 14.46
N GLU A 623 -15.69 8.28 15.52
CA GLU A 623 -14.59 8.42 16.48
C GLU A 623 -13.31 7.68 16.06
N ILE A 624 -13.46 6.65 15.21
CA ILE A 624 -12.37 5.76 14.84
C ILE A 624 -12.08 5.73 13.33
N HIS A 625 -12.91 6.39 12.52
CA HIS A 625 -12.81 6.33 11.06
C HIS A 625 -11.44 6.72 10.48
N PRO A 626 -10.62 7.59 11.08
CA PRO A 626 -9.29 7.85 10.52
C PRO A 626 -8.35 6.65 10.62
N TYR A 627 -8.66 5.68 11.47
CA TYR A 627 -7.78 4.58 11.86
C TYR A 627 -8.29 3.20 11.45
N PHE A 628 -9.60 3.06 11.20
CA PHE A 628 -10.28 1.78 10.99
C PHE A 628 -11.26 1.82 9.82
N ASP A 629 -11.24 0.77 8.99
CA ASP A 629 -12.16 0.59 7.88
C ASP A 629 -13.30 -0.36 8.23
N LEU A 630 -14.45 0.19 8.59
CA LEU A 630 -15.63 -0.59 8.99
C LEU A 630 -16.19 -1.43 7.83
N CYS A 631 -16.13 -0.91 6.59
CA CYS A 631 -16.68 -1.58 5.42
C CYS A 631 -15.91 -2.89 5.12
N LEU A 632 -14.60 -2.82 5.06
CA LEU A 632 -13.77 -3.98 4.80
C LEU A 632 -13.76 -4.95 5.98
N PHE A 633 -13.80 -4.45 7.21
CA PHE A 633 -13.98 -5.27 8.40
C PHE A 633 -15.26 -6.11 8.33
N HIS A 634 -16.39 -5.50 7.96
CA HIS A 634 -17.66 -6.22 7.78
C HIS A 634 -17.56 -7.30 6.70
N GLN A 635 -16.99 -6.95 5.55
CA GLN A 635 -16.80 -7.89 4.45
C GLN A 635 -15.95 -9.09 4.90
N ARG A 636 -14.82 -8.79 5.54
CA ARG A 636 -13.88 -9.80 5.98
C ARG A 636 -14.47 -10.73 7.04
N THR A 637 -15.06 -10.18 8.10
CA THR A 637 -15.62 -10.98 9.18
C THR A 637 -16.75 -11.90 8.69
N LYS A 638 -17.58 -11.43 7.74
CA LYS A 638 -18.59 -12.30 7.11
C LYS A 638 -17.98 -13.46 6.32
N GLN A 639 -16.86 -13.25 5.64
CA GLN A 639 -16.14 -14.35 4.96
C GLN A 639 -15.62 -15.37 5.98
N VAL A 640 -15.07 -14.92 7.13
CA VAL A 640 -14.64 -15.79 8.24
C VAL A 640 -15.80 -16.62 8.74
N ILE A 641 -16.93 -16.00 9.02
CA ILE A 641 -18.12 -16.69 9.53
C ILE A 641 -18.63 -17.72 8.52
N ALA A 642 -18.59 -17.39 7.23
CA ALA A 642 -18.98 -18.30 6.16
C ALA A 642 -17.98 -19.46 5.92
N GLY A 643 -16.79 -19.44 6.55
CA GLY A 643 -15.75 -20.44 6.36
C GLY A 643 -15.08 -20.34 4.99
N LYS A 644 -15.08 -19.14 4.42
CA LYS A 644 -14.50 -18.83 3.09
C LYS A 644 -13.15 -18.14 3.24
#